data_15d674b96a51700b2bc3302e47d2be68
#
_entry.id   15d674b96a51700b2bc3302e47d2be68
#
_cell.length_a   1.000
_cell.length_b   1.000
_cell.length_c   1.000
_cell.angle_alpha   90.00
_cell.angle_beta   90.00
_cell.angle_gamma   90.00
#
_symmetry.space_group_name_H-M   'P 1'
#
loop_
_entity.id
_entity.type
_entity.pdbx_description
1 polymer ?
#
loop_
_entity_poly.entity_id
_entity_poly.type
_entity_poly.pdbx_seq_one_letter_code
_entity_poly.pdbx_strand_id
1 'polypeptide(L)'
;MCGLNVFVSSRPAAGPPDPATRAAFAAALETMHHRGPDDTRVEFGDGVAFGFKRLAIIDREHAAQPMHYHDRWTVVFNGEIYNYRRLRLELIREHGATFATEGDSEVLAAAFHYWGVGALPRLRGMFAFVAYDTWTGTVHAARDPFGIKPLYLLETVDGLFLASERKALAPFSGPDRGALDTDALAHYLSFQFVPEPMTLHRQVRRLPPGHRLTWTPGGGLRLERYFRPSLRPLHVRPEEAHAVIRDALRDSVRHHLNAEVPVGAFLSGGVDSSAIVALASEVKPDLHVFSAGFAHDGYSEIEVAQDTANQLGVRLTPTVVTEDDVIRELPRIVQLLDDPIADPSLIPLYFLAQTASRYVTVALSGEGSDELFGGYAIYREPASLAGIGRLPAGLKRGLRGLAHTLPEGMRGRSFLQRGTTAIEERYYGNARIFSPDEKADLMRFTAEPHTAVTAHLYAETADVDDVASMQYVDLHTWLPGDILVKSDRLSMAHSLELRVPFLDQAVYAAAAGLPTELKLPARGRATKHALREAMRGIVPESVRERRKLGFPTPTRIWLKGAIGDWVAGLMAGSGARSLLDLEYAQRLLADHRAGRADHSRKVWTVAMFCLWYAIFVDGTIRPAGSWSPSRPRAIIEA
;
A
#
# COMPACT_ATOMS: atom_id res chain seq x y z
N MET A 1 9.81 5.26 10.86
CA MET A 1 8.45 4.63 10.93
C MET A 1 8.38 3.66 12.07
N CYS A 2 7.17 3.41 12.60
CA CYS A 2 7.03 2.82 13.92
C CYS A 2 5.99 1.70 13.92
N GLY A 3 5.94 0.94 15.00
CA GLY A 3 4.87 -0.01 15.31
C GLY A 3 4.11 0.47 16.54
N LEU A 4 2.83 0.76 16.40
CA LEU A 4 1.95 1.07 17.53
C LEU A 4 1.05 -0.11 17.88
N ASN A 5 0.75 -0.25 19.18
CA ASN A 5 -0.26 -1.15 19.73
C ASN A 5 -0.98 -0.43 20.86
N VAL A 6 -2.31 -0.43 20.84
CA VAL A 6 -3.15 0.27 21.84
C VAL A 6 -4.30 -0.64 22.25
N PHE A 7 -4.57 -0.67 23.54
CA PHE A 7 -5.77 -1.25 24.12
C PHE A 7 -6.47 -0.25 25.01
N VAL A 8 -7.79 -0.14 24.86
CA VAL A 8 -8.65 0.64 25.76
C VAL A 8 -9.86 -0.20 26.16
N SER A 9 -10.03 -0.40 27.45
CA SER A 9 -11.09 -1.22 28.04
C SER A 9 -12.48 -0.61 27.84
N SER A 10 -13.47 -1.45 27.56
CA SER A 10 -14.89 -1.08 27.57
C SER A 10 -15.41 -0.74 28.97
N ARG A 11 -14.69 -1.13 30.04
CA ARG A 11 -15.04 -0.91 31.44
C ARG A 11 -14.19 0.21 32.02
N PRO A 12 -14.75 1.40 32.28
CA PRO A 12 -14.03 2.49 32.95
C PRO A 12 -13.58 2.07 34.36
N ALA A 13 -12.44 2.59 34.80
CA ALA A 13 -11.90 2.42 36.17
C ALA A 13 -11.69 0.93 36.58
N ALA A 14 -11.26 0.09 35.65
CA ALA A 14 -11.01 -1.35 35.92
C ALA A 14 -9.61 -1.61 36.53
N GLY A 15 -8.82 -0.58 36.82
CA GLY A 15 -7.40 -0.72 37.16
C GLY A 15 -6.56 -1.05 35.89
N PRO A 16 -5.23 -1.20 36.03
CA PRO A 16 -4.38 -1.62 34.94
C PRO A 16 -4.76 -3.03 34.47
N PRO A 17 -4.58 -3.37 33.17
CA PRO A 17 -4.86 -4.70 32.65
C PRO A 17 -4.20 -5.80 33.50
N ASP A 18 -4.86 -6.93 33.63
CA ASP A 18 -4.34 -8.06 34.41
C ASP A 18 -2.96 -8.56 33.88
N PRO A 19 -2.18 -9.31 34.70
CA PRO A 19 -0.84 -9.72 34.31
C PRO A 19 -0.77 -10.56 33.02
N ALA A 20 -1.79 -11.39 32.73
CA ALA A 20 -1.82 -12.21 31.53
C ALA A 20 -2.06 -11.32 30.27
N THR A 21 -3.01 -10.38 30.36
CA THR A 21 -3.28 -9.40 29.32
C THR A 21 -2.05 -8.52 29.06
N ARG A 22 -1.35 -8.06 30.10
CA ARG A 22 -0.10 -7.28 29.97
C ARG A 22 1.00 -8.09 29.26
N ALA A 23 1.18 -9.37 29.63
CA ALA A 23 2.16 -10.22 28.98
C ALA A 23 1.80 -10.49 27.50
N ALA A 24 0.54 -10.75 27.19
CA ALA A 24 0.05 -10.92 25.83
C ALA A 24 0.24 -9.64 24.99
N PHE A 25 -0.03 -8.47 25.58
CA PHE A 25 0.16 -7.17 24.92
C PHE A 25 1.63 -6.89 24.61
N ALA A 26 2.53 -7.15 25.54
CA ALA A 26 3.96 -7.00 25.32
C ALA A 26 4.48 -7.97 24.23
N ALA A 27 4.05 -9.24 24.27
CA ALA A 27 4.41 -10.23 23.26
C ALA A 27 3.85 -9.86 21.86
N ALA A 28 2.64 -9.32 21.81
CA ALA A 28 2.05 -8.81 20.57
C ALA A 28 2.85 -7.65 19.98
N LEU A 29 3.31 -6.72 20.81
CA LEU A 29 4.17 -5.60 20.39
C LEU A 29 5.50 -6.10 19.81
N GLU A 30 6.09 -7.15 20.40
CA GLU A 30 7.35 -7.74 19.90
C GLU A 30 7.22 -8.31 18.48
N THR A 31 6.04 -8.73 18.05
CA THR A 31 5.83 -9.16 16.65
C THR A 31 6.11 -8.07 15.62
N MET A 32 6.13 -6.81 16.06
CA MET A 32 6.38 -5.62 15.23
C MET A 32 7.79 -5.02 15.44
N HIS A 33 8.74 -5.74 16.07
CA HIS A 33 10.10 -5.25 16.33
C HIS A 33 10.81 -4.75 15.06
N HIS A 34 10.59 -5.43 13.93
CA HIS A 34 11.16 -5.05 12.63
C HIS A 34 10.74 -3.64 12.16
N ARG A 35 9.62 -3.10 12.66
CA ARG A 35 9.17 -1.75 12.30
C ARG A 35 9.97 -0.65 13.01
N GLY A 36 10.42 -0.91 14.22
CA GLY A 36 11.11 0.08 15.04
C GLY A 36 12.05 -0.55 16.06
N PRO A 37 13.28 -0.85 15.65
CA PRO A 37 14.25 -1.54 16.50
C PRO A 37 15.00 -0.60 17.47
N ASP A 38 14.83 0.73 17.34
CA ASP A 38 15.68 1.70 18.05
C ASP A 38 15.21 1.91 19.50
N ASP A 39 13.90 1.86 19.78
CA ASP A 39 13.34 1.96 21.12
C ASP A 39 12.03 1.17 21.25
N THR A 40 11.76 0.68 22.45
CA THR A 40 10.52 -0.03 22.80
C THR A 40 9.96 0.52 24.09
N ARG A 41 8.72 0.99 24.06
CA ARG A 41 8.02 1.46 25.25
C ARG A 41 6.67 0.80 25.40
N VAL A 42 6.30 0.49 26.63
CA VAL A 42 4.99 -0.01 27.01
C VAL A 42 4.54 0.73 28.26
N GLU A 43 3.37 1.32 28.20
CA GLU A 43 2.74 2.00 29.32
C GLU A 43 1.39 1.36 29.64
N PHE A 44 1.15 1.08 30.90
CA PHE A 44 -0.11 0.54 31.40
C PHE A 44 -0.73 1.55 32.36
N GLY A 45 -1.95 1.96 32.06
CA GLY A 45 -2.76 2.84 32.89
C GLY A 45 -4.08 2.18 33.28
N ASP A 46 -4.99 2.94 33.87
CA ASP A 46 -6.31 2.49 34.30
C ASP A 46 -7.17 2.15 33.07
N GLY A 47 -7.36 0.86 32.83
CA GLY A 47 -8.08 0.33 31.65
C GLY A 47 -7.40 0.57 30.31
N VAL A 48 -6.12 0.96 30.27
CA VAL A 48 -5.43 1.26 29.00
C VAL A 48 -4.04 0.63 28.94
N ALA A 49 -3.60 0.34 27.70
CA ALA A 49 -2.23 -0.05 27.39
C ALA A 49 -1.78 0.63 26.11
N PHE A 50 -0.59 1.22 26.12
CA PHE A 50 0.06 1.81 24.96
C PHE A 50 1.41 1.13 24.75
N GLY A 51 1.63 0.64 23.52
CA GLY A 51 2.87 0.02 23.11
C GLY A 51 3.43 0.70 21.86
N PHE A 52 4.74 0.91 21.84
CA PHE A 52 5.40 1.59 20.74
C PHE A 52 6.76 0.98 20.41
N LYS A 53 7.01 0.70 19.14
CA LYS A 53 8.29 0.32 18.56
C LYS A 53 8.77 1.47 17.69
N ARG A 54 9.88 2.09 18.02
CA ARG A 54 10.38 3.31 17.38
C ARG A 54 11.48 3.03 16.35
N LEU A 55 11.32 3.61 15.15
CA LEU A 55 12.41 3.91 14.24
C LEU A 55 12.65 5.42 14.31
N ALA A 56 13.78 5.84 14.86
CA ALA A 56 14.06 7.23 15.19
C ALA A 56 14.59 7.97 13.95
N ILE A 57 13.82 8.92 13.41
CA ILE A 57 14.13 9.67 12.19
C ILE A 57 14.24 11.16 12.47
N ILE A 58 13.31 11.75 13.22
CA ILE A 58 13.28 13.16 13.62
C ILE A 58 13.32 13.22 15.15
N ASP A 59 14.06 14.17 15.68
CA ASP A 59 14.30 14.38 17.11
C ASP A 59 14.60 13.04 17.83
N ARG A 60 15.72 12.44 17.45
CA ARG A 60 16.08 11.07 17.80
C ARG A 60 16.21 10.84 19.29
N GLU A 61 16.55 11.87 20.06
CA GLU A 61 16.84 11.77 21.49
C GLU A 61 15.61 12.07 22.37
N HIS A 62 14.72 12.99 21.96
CA HIS A 62 13.68 13.52 22.84
C HIS A 62 12.25 13.15 22.44
N ALA A 63 11.94 12.93 21.16
CA ALA A 63 10.59 12.62 20.69
C ALA A 63 10.21 11.15 20.90
N ALA A 64 10.26 10.69 22.14
CA ALA A 64 9.82 9.35 22.50
C ALA A 64 8.30 9.25 22.56
N GLN A 65 7.77 8.03 22.32
CA GLN A 65 6.33 7.75 22.38
C GLN A 65 6.07 6.55 23.30
N PRO A 66 4.90 6.48 23.98
CA PRO A 66 3.75 7.38 23.87
C PRO A 66 4.11 8.84 24.22
N MET A 67 3.54 9.79 23.46
CA MET A 67 3.72 11.21 23.66
C MET A 67 2.58 11.75 24.54
N HIS A 68 2.93 12.38 25.65
CA HIS A 68 1.97 13.04 26.54
C HIS A 68 1.95 14.54 26.25
N TYR A 69 0.76 15.12 26.13
CA TYR A 69 0.61 16.56 25.97
C TYR A 69 -0.40 17.10 26.98
N HIS A 70 0.09 17.94 27.88
CA HIS A 70 -0.59 18.27 29.13
C HIS A 70 -1.02 16.99 29.88
N ASP A 71 -1.91 17.11 30.86
CA ASP A 71 -2.46 15.96 31.61
C ASP A 71 -3.63 15.29 30.88
N ARG A 72 -3.84 15.61 29.60
CA ARG A 72 -5.03 15.21 28.85
C ARG A 72 -4.79 14.21 27.73
N TRP A 73 -3.74 14.36 26.96
CA TRP A 73 -3.56 13.57 25.75
C TRP A 73 -2.41 12.59 25.87
N THR A 74 -2.68 11.33 25.53
CA THR A 74 -1.66 10.32 25.25
C THR A 74 -1.76 9.94 23.78
N VAL A 75 -0.68 10.14 23.01
CA VAL A 75 -0.66 9.94 21.57
C VAL A 75 0.42 8.94 21.19
N VAL A 76 0.06 7.97 20.32
CA VAL A 76 0.99 7.12 19.60
C VAL A 76 0.79 7.32 18.10
N PHE A 77 1.89 7.48 17.37
CA PHE A 77 1.89 7.95 16.01
C PHE A 77 2.93 7.21 15.16
N ASN A 78 2.48 6.59 14.09
CA ASN A 78 3.31 5.97 13.06
C ASN A 78 3.20 6.80 11.78
N GLY A 79 4.24 7.55 11.45
CA GLY A 79 4.24 8.41 10.26
C GLY A 79 5.21 9.57 10.34
N GLU A 80 4.98 10.57 9.49
CA GLU A 80 5.70 11.84 9.40
C GLU A 80 4.72 12.97 9.05
N ILE A 81 4.75 14.06 9.81
CA ILE A 81 3.99 15.28 9.53
C ILE A 81 4.93 16.31 8.90
N TYR A 82 5.04 16.32 7.58
CA TYR A 82 6.04 17.13 6.86
C TYR A 82 5.96 18.63 7.12
N ASN A 83 4.78 19.16 7.44
CA ASN A 83 4.58 20.58 7.74
C ASN A 83 4.60 20.91 9.23
N TYR A 84 5.11 20.02 10.10
CA TYR A 84 5.07 20.17 11.55
C TYR A 84 5.69 21.49 12.04
N ARG A 85 6.79 21.95 11.44
CA ARG A 85 7.44 23.22 11.84
C ARG A 85 6.51 24.43 11.65
N ARG A 86 5.74 24.45 10.54
CA ARG A 86 4.75 25.50 10.29
C ARG A 86 3.61 25.41 11.31
N LEU A 87 3.08 24.22 11.54
CA LEU A 87 2.00 24.00 12.52
C LEU A 87 2.44 24.39 13.93
N ARG A 88 3.68 24.07 14.31
CA ARG A 88 4.27 24.48 15.60
C ARG A 88 4.24 26.00 15.77
N LEU A 89 4.67 26.76 14.77
CA LEU A 89 4.64 28.22 14.81
C LEU A 89 3.21 28.78 14.89
N GLU A 90 2.27 28.18 14.16
CA GLU A 90 0.84 28.55 14.22
C GLU A 90 0.29 28.32 15.63
N LEU A 91 0.55 27.15 16.24
CA LEU A 91 0.10 26.80 17.59
C LEU A 91 0.68 27.73 18.66
N ILE A 92 1.97 28.07 18.56
CA ILE A 92 2.59 29.03 19.49
C ILE A 92 1.92 30.40 19.36
N ARG A 93 1.75 30.89 18.13
CA ARG A 93 1.21 32.21 17.87
C ARG A 93 -0.27 32.35 18.25
N GLU A 94 -1.08 31.34 17.95
CA GLU A 94 -2.54 31.40 18.09
C GLU A 94 -3.03 30.97 19.46
N HIS A 95 -2.29 30.07 20.13
CA HIS A 95 -2.72 29.43 21.38
C HIS A 95 -1.70 29.54 22.52
N GLY A 96 -0.51 30.07 22.26
CA GLY A 96 0.56 30.10 23.29
C GLY A 96 1.09 28.69 23.60
N ALA A 97 1.00 27.75 22.65
CA ALA A 97 1.43 26.36 22.85
C ALA A 97 2.91 26.29 23.24
N THR A 98 3.24 25.40 24.18
CA THR A 98 4.61 25.11 24.60
C THR A 98 5.02 23.71 24.15
N PHE A 99 6.31 23.52 23.91
CA PHE A 99 6.86 22.26 23.42
C PHE A 99 8.12 21.89 24.17
N ALA A 100 8.26 20.63 24.52
CA ALA A 100 9.44 20.06 25.17
C ALA A 100 10.41 19.40 24.17
N THR A 101 9.93 19.05 22.97
CA THR A 101 10.67 18.36 21.93
C THR A 101 10.66 19.14 20.62
N GLU A 102 11.52 18.76 19.69
CA GLU A 102 11.52 19.31 18.31
C GLU A 102 10.82 18.39 17.31
N GLY A 103 10.22 17.30 17.79
CA GLY A 103 9.59 16.25 16.97
C GLY A 103 8.19 16.64 16.47
N ASP A 104 7.77 15.99 15.40
CA ASP A 104 6.44 16.14 14.80
C ASP A 104 5.33 15.46 15.63
N SER A 105 5.67 14.46 16.43
CA SER A 105 4.73 13.75 17.30
C SER A 105 4.14 14.65 18.41
N GLU A 106 4.94 15.52 19.01
CA GLU A 106 4.44 16.49 19.97
C GLU A 106 3.60 17.58 19.29
N VAL A 107 3.99 18.00 18.08
CA VAL A 107 3.20 18.95 17.29
C VAL A 107 1.83 18.37 16.94
N LEU A 108 1.77 17.08 16.61
CA LEU A 108 0.50 16.37 16.38
C LEU A 108 -0.36 16.36 17.64
N ALA A 109 0.22 16.04 18.81
CA ALA A 109 -0.49 16.02 20.08
C ALA A 109 -1.03 17.42 20.45
N ALA A 110 -0.21 18.46 20.29
CA ALA A 110 -0.61 19.86 20.51
C ALA A 110 -1.71 20.28 19.53
N ALA A 111 -1.58 19.94 18.22
CA ALA A 111 -2.60 20.24 17.23
C ALA A 111 -3.95 19.60 17.59
N PHE A 112 -3.92 18.37 18.09
CA PHE A 112 -5.13 17.69 18.54
C PHE A 112 -5.70 18.32 19.82
N HIS A 113 -4.85 18.79 20.74
CA HIS A 113 -5.27 19.50 21.94
C HIS A 113 -6.03 20.79 21.62
N TYR A 114 -5.50 21.63 20.73
CA TYR A 114 -6.07 22.95 20.46
C TYR A 114 -7.15 22.94 19.37
N TRP A 115 -7.01 22.12 18.35
CA TRP A 115 -7.92 22.11 17.19
C TRP A 115 -8.83 20.86 17.15
N GLY A 116 -8.58 19.86 18.01
CA GLY A 116 -9.29 18.59 17.98
C GLY A 116 -9.21 17.95 16.60
N VAL A 117 -10.35 17.43 16.12
CA VAL A 117 -10.45 16.81 14.77
C VAL A 117 -10.24 17.81 13.63
N GLY A 118 -10.35 19.12 13.89
CA GLY A 118 -10.02 20.19 12.94
C GLY A 118 -8.53 20.28 12.59
N ALA A 119 -7.66 19.55 13.31
CA ALA A 119 -6.26 19.38 12.96
C ALA A 119 -6.09 18.58 11.67
N LEU A 120 -6.92 17.55 11.42
CA LEU A 120 -6.74 16.58 10.31
C LEU A 120 -6.57 17.23 8.93
N PRO A 121 -7.40 18.18 8.47
CA PRO A 121 -7.22 18.82 7.18
C PRO A 121 -5.98 19.75 7.10
N ARG A 122 -5.35 20.08 8.24
CA ARG A 122 -4.14 20.90 8.30
C ARG A 122 -2.85 20.08 8.20
N LEU A 123 -2.93 18.76 8.49
CA LEU A 123 -1.79 17.86 8.45
C LEU A 123 -1.38 17.56 7.00
N ARG A 124 -0.12 17.79 6.67
CA ARG A 124 0.52 17.34 5.44
C ARG A 124 1.51 16.26 5.81
N GLY A 125 1.24 15.02 5.42
CA GLY A 125 2.08 13.90 5.83
C GLY A 125 1.49 12.54 5.51
N MET A 126 2.19 11.51 5.93
CA MET A 126 1.77 10.12 5.93
C MET A 126 1.62 9.68 7.39
N PHE A 127 0.46 9.16 7.77
CA PHE A 127 0.23 8.91 9.18
C PHE A 127 -0.87 7.89 9.49
N ALA A 128 -0.66 7.19 10.59
CA ALA A 128 -1.68 6.55 11.38
C ALA A 128 -1.40 6.86 12.85
N PHE A 129 -2.36 7.40 13.58
CA PHE A 129 -2.19 7.71 14.99
C PHE A 129 -3.40 7.35 15.82
N VAL A 130 -3.16 7.20 17.12
CA VAL A 130 -4.18 7.05 18.16
C VAL A 130 -3.93 8.12 19.22
N ALA A 131 -4.93 8.94 19.49
CA ALA A 131 -4.94 9.94 20.56
C ALA A 131 -6.01 9.57 21.59
N TYR A 132 -5.60 9.36 22.83
CA TYR A 132 -6.48 9.04 23.94
C TYR A 132 -6.67 10.27 24.81
N ASP A 133 -7.92 10.67 25.02
CA ASP A 133 -8.32 11.74 25.94
C ASP A 133 -8.51 11.14 27.34
N THR A 134 -7.55 11.37 28.22
CA THR A 134 -7.57 10.84 29.59
C THR A 134 -8.73 11.37 30.43
N TRP A 135 -9.29 12.56 30.09
CA TRP A 135 -10.41 13.16 30.83
C TRP A 135 -11.74 12.51 30.49
N THR A 136 -11.93 12.08 29.26
CA THR A 136 -13.20 11.52 28.80
C THR A 136 -13.15 10.01 28.55
N GLY A 137 -11.97 9.40 28.55
CA GLY A 137 -11.77 8.02 28.15
C GLY A 137 -12.00 7.77 26.65
N THR A 138 -12.03 8.84 25.84
CA THR A 138 -12.32 8.75 24.41
C THR A 138 -11.06 8.45 23.60
N VAL A 139 -11.18 7.51 22.70
CA VAL A 139 -10.16 7.21 21.68
C VAL A 139 -10.50 7.95 20.40
N HIS A 140 -9.53 8.69 19.89
CA HIS A 140 -9.53 9.25 18.54
C HIS A 140 -8.40 8.60 17.75
N ALA A 141 -8.68 8.10 16.57
CA ALA A 141 -7.65 7.61 15.65
C ALA A 141 -7.90 8.15 14.25
N ALA A 142 -6.84 8.33 13.48
CA ALA A 142 -6.98 8.72 12.08
C ALA A 142 -5.87 8.09 11.23
N ARG A 143 -6.18 7.91 9.95
CA ARG A 143 -5.27 7.41 8.92
C ARG A 143 -5.18 8.43 7.78
N ASP A 144 -4.00 8.60 7.21
CA ASP A 144 -3.73 9.59 6.17
C ASP A 144 -4.67 9.46 4.94
N PRO A 145 -4.74 10.50 4.10
CA PRO A 145 -5.67 10.58 2.96
C PRO A 145 -5.63 9.40 2.01
N PHE A 146 -4.47 8.76 1.81
CA PHE A 146 -4.28 7.67 0.84
C PHE A 146 -4.05 6.31 1.49
N GLY A 147 -3.94 6.25 2.83
CA GLY A 147 -3.68 5.02 3.57
C GLY A 147 -2.23 4.52 3.45
N ILE A 148 -1.27 5.46 3.36
CA ILE A 148 0.16 5.16 3.28
C ILE A 148 0.60 4.38 4.53
N LYS A 149 0.10 4.79 5.71
CA LYS A 149 0.40 4.09 6.96
C LYS A 149 -0.76 3.18 7.38
N PRO A 150 -0.48 1.95 7.81
CA PRO A 150 -1.51 1.00 8.21
C PRO A 150 -2.04 1.28 9.61
N LEU A 151 -3.34 1.02 9.83
CA LEU A 151 -3.97 0.93 11.13
C LEU A 151 -5.07 -0.12 11.12
N TYR A 152 -4.91 -1.15 11.94
CA TYR A 152 -5.88 -2.22 12.13
C TYR A 152 -6.64 -2.01 13.43
N LEU A 153 -7.88 -2.46 13.45
CA LEU A 153 -8.77 -2.36 14.60
C LEU A 153 -9.49 -3.69 14.86
N LEU A 154 -9.67 -3.99 16.14
CA LEU A 154 -10.43 -5.10 16.67
C LEU A 154 -11.27 -4.58 17.85
N GLU A 155 -12.58 -4.60 17.73
CA GLU A 155 -13.50 -4.29 18.80
C GLU A 155 -14.03 -5.60 19.39
N THR A 156 -13.94 -5.72 20.70
CA THR A 156 -14.40 -6.90 21.46
C THR A 156 -15.27 -6.45 22.65
N VAL A 157 -15.83 -7.42 23.38
CA VAL A 157 -16.54 -7.13 24.62
C VAL A 157 -15.65 -6.52 25.70
N ASP A 158 -14.34 -6.78 25.65
CA ASP A 158 -13.37 -6.27 26.60
C ASP A 158 -12.90 -4.83 26.28
N GLY A 159 -13.04 -4.40 25.02
CA GLY A 159 -12.64 -3.07 24.60
C GLY A 159 -12.19 -2.99 23.13
N LEU A 160 -11.50 -1.88 22.83
CA LEU A 160 -10.94 -1.58 21.52
C LEU A 160 -9.43 -1.85 21.52
N PHE A 161 -8.97 -2.60 20.50
CA PHE A 161 -7.57 -2.83 20.21
C PHE A 161 -7.22 -2.19 18.85
N LEU A 162 -6.08 -1.51 18.78
CA LEU A 162 -5.57 -0.86 17.58
C LEU A 162 -4.09 -1.23 17.39
N ALA A 163 -3.66 -1.56 16.17
CA ALA A 163 -2.27 -1.87 15.88
C ALA A 163 -1.86 -1.51 14.46
N SER A 164 -0.55 -1.28 14.26
CA SER A 164 0.02 -1.10 12.91
C SER A 164 -0.02 -2.37 12.07
N GLU A 165 -0.05 -3.55 12.70
CA GLU A 165 -0.07 -4.84 12.01
C GLU A 165 -1.10 -5.78 12.61
N ARG A 166 -1.80 -6.54 11.74
CA ARG A 166 -2.88 -7.45 12.13
C ARG A 166 -2.41 -8.53 13.11
N LYS A 167 -1.21 -9.08 12.93
CA LYS A 167 -0.66 -10.12 13.80
C LYS A 167 -0.55 -9.70 15.26
N ALA A 168 -0.39 -8.40 15.53
CA ALA A 168 -0.38 -7.89 16.90
C ALA A 168 -1.77 -7.91 17.57
N LEU A 169 -2.85 -8.02 16.79
CA LEU A 169 -4.23 -8.16 17.30
C LEU A 169 -4.65 -9.62 17.48
N ALA A 170 -3.96 -10.56 16.88
CA ALA A 170 -4.32 -11.98 16.92
C ALA A 170 -4.48 -12.56 18.34
N PRO A 171 -3.66 -12.22 19.36
CA PRO A 171 -3.85 -12.73 20.72
C PRO A 171 -5.19 -12.36 21.36
N PHE A 172 -5.83 -11.29 20.88
CA PHE A 172 -7.04 -10.69 21.47
C PHE A 172 -8.33 -11.05 20.72
N SER A 173 -8.24 -11.81 19.62
CA SER A 173 -9.40 -12.18 18.78
C SER A 173 -10.32 -13.26 19.39
N GLY A 174 -10.10 -13.66 20.64
CA GLY A 174 -10.95 -14.63 21.34
C GLY A 174 -10.90 -16.05 20.75
N PRO A 175 -11.94 -16.88 20.99
CA PRO A 175 -11.99 -18.28 20.53
C PRO A 175 -12.07 -18.39 19.00
N ASP A 176 -12.58 -17.38 18.31
CA ASP A 176 -12.73 -17.35 16.84
C ASP A 176 -11.46 -16.86 16.11
N ARG A 177 -10.28 -17.01 16.73
CA ARG A 177 -8.98 -16.55 16.18
C ARG A 177 -8.70 -16.98 14.74
N GLY A 178 -9.30 -18.08 14.29
CA GLY A 178 -9.10 -18.65 12.95
C GLY A 178 -10.29 -18.48 12.01
N ALA A 179 -11.36 -17.78 12.42
CA ALA A 179 -12.53 -17.59 11.55
C ALA A 179 -12.17 -16.74 10.33
N LEU A 180 -12.05 -17.41 9.19
CA LEU A 180 -11.77 -16.77 7.91
C LEU A 180 -13.01 -16.06 7.39
N ASP A 181 -12.77 -14.91 6.79
CA ASP A 181 -13.77 -14.19 6.01
C ASP A 181 -13.76 -14.74 4.57
N THR A 182 -14.80 -15.51 4.23
CA THR A 182 -14.93 -16.12 2.90
C THR A 182 -15.20 -15.09 1.79
N ASP A 183 -15.88 -14.00 2.09
CA ASP A 183 -16.06 -12.90 1.12
C ASP A 183 -14.72 -12.21 0.85
N ALA A 184 -13.93 -11.97 1.89
CA ALA A 184 -12.56 -11.45 1.73
C ALA A 184 -11.67 -12.37 0.89
N LEU A 185 -11.78 -13.70 1.06
CA LEU A 185 -11.08 -14.68 0.24
C LEU A 185 -11.56 -14.65 -1.22
N ALA A 186 -12.87 -14.59 -1.46
CA ALA A 186 -13.42 -14.49 -2.81
C ALA A 186 -12.98 -13.19 -3.52
N HIS A 187 -12.88 -12.09 -2.77
CA HIS A 187 -12.35 -10.84 -3.29
C HIS A 187 -10.84 -10.93 -3.56
N TYR A 188 -10.06 -11.56 -2.67
CA TYR A 188 -8.64 -11.83 -2.92
C TYR A 188 -8.42 -12.57 -4.25
N LEU A 189 -9.22 -13.59 -4.55
CA LEU A 189 -9.14 -14.33 -5.81
C LEU A 189 -9.48 -13.47 -7.04
N SER A 190 -10.24 -12.39 -6.88
CA SER A 190 -10.55 -11.43 -7.95
C SER A 190 -9.47 -10.35 -8.09
N PHE A 191 -9.01 -9.77 -6.97
CA PHE A 191 -8.17 -8.56 -6.89
C PHE A 191 -6.68 -8.86 -6.68
N GLN A 192 -6.27 -10.10 -6.35
CA GLN A 192 -4.94 -10.53 -5.89
C GLN A 192 -4.50 -9.96 -4.53
N PHE A 193 -5.36 -9.22 -3.84
CA PHE A 193 -5.20 -8.71 -2.49
C PHE A 193 -6.57 -8.67 -1.81
N VAL A 194 -6.60 -8.52 -0.49
CA VAL A 194 -7.86 -8.35 0.26
C VAL A 194 -8.22 -6.86 0.27
N PRO A 195 -9.36 -6.45 -0.35
CA PRO A 195 -9.76 -5.03 -0.39
C PRO A 195 -10.07 -4.48 1.00
N GLU A 196 -9.66 -3.24 1.28
CA GLU A 196 -10.02 -2.54 2.50
C GLU A 196 -11.54 -2.24 2.56
N PRO A 197 -12.15 -2.25 3.73
CA PRO A 197 -11.57 -2.39 5.08
C PRO A 197 -11.39 -3.83 5.56
N MET A 198 -11.65 -4.84 4.72
CA MET A 198 -11.59 -6.26 5.08
C MET A 198 -10.17 -6.74 5.37
N THR A 199 -10.08 -7.81 6.15
CA THR A 199 -8.93 -8.70 6.26
C THR A 199 -9.41 -10.13 6.10
N LEU A 200 -8.51 -11.11 5.93
CA LEU A 200 -8.92 -12.52 5.95
C LEU A 200 -9.43 -13.00 7.32
N HIS A 201 -9.30 -12.19 8.36
CA HIS A 201 -9.89 -12.47 9.67
C HIS A 201 -11.15 -11.62 9.87
N ARG A 202 -12.31 -12.27 9.97
CA ARG A 202 -13.63 -11.61 10.03
C ARG A 202 -13.76 -10.50 11.08
N GLN A 203 -13.09 -10.64 12.22
CA GLN A 203 -13.22 -9.69 13.33
C GLN A 203 -12.28 -8.49 13.22
N VAL A 204 -11.20 -8.59 12.43
CA VAL A 204 -10.20 -7.54 12.30
C VAL A 204 -10.46 -6.73 11.03
N ARG A 205 -10.48 -5.42 11.16
CA ARG A 205 -10.66 -4.48 10.04
C ARG A 205 -9.48 -3.53 9.93
N ARG A 206 -9.33 -2.93 8.76
CA ARG A 206 -8.44 -1.78 8.55
C ARG A 206 -9.23 -0.48 8.68
N LEU A 207 -8.65 0.53 9.31
CA LEU A 207 -9.21 1.89 9.22
C LEU A 207 -9.01 2.38 7.77
N PRO A 208 -10.10 2.73 7.03
CA PRO A 208 -9.95 3.11 5.63
C PRO A 208 -9.13 4.40 5.44
N PRO A 209 -8.50 4.62 4.26
CA PRO A 209 -7.83 5.87 3.92
C PRO A 209 -8.71 7.10 4.11
N GLY A 210 -8.15 8.20 4.63
CA GLY A 210 -8.89 9.44 4.83
C GLY A 210 -10.02 9.35 5.84
N HIS A 211 -10.01 8.35 6.73
CA HIS A 211 -11.00 8.20 7.79
C HIS A 211 -10.42 8.50 9.17
N ARG A 212 -11.31 8.96 10.04
CA ARG A 212 -11.10 9.04 11.47
C ARG A 212 -12.04 8.10 12.21
N LEU A 213 -11.60 7.64 13.36
CA LEU A 213 -12.33 6.82 14.30
C LEU A 213 -12.53 7.61 15.59
N THR A 214 -13.71 7.54 16.16
CA THR A 214 -13.97 7.92 17.56
C THR A 214 -14.60 6.72 18.26
N TRP A 215 -14.09 6.38 19.42
CA TRP A 215 -14.62 5.30 20.24
C TRP A 215 -14.67 5.75 21.71
N THR A 216 -15.75 5.39 22.39
CA THR A 216 -15.93 5.65 23.83
C THR A 216 -16.41 4.39 24.51
N PRO A 217 -15.97 4.12 25.77
CA PRO A 217 -16.52 3.04 26.57
C PRO A 217 -18.05 3.14 26.65
N GLY A 218 -18.75 2.08 26.22
CA GLY A 218 -20.22 2.05 26.20
C GLY A 218 -20.90 2.85 25.07
N GLY A 219 -20.18 3.71 24.34
CA GLY A 219 -20.71 4.47 23.20
C GLY A 219 -20.45 3.84 21.85
N GLY A 220 -19.54 2.84 21.80
CA GLY A 220 -19.18 2.13 20.58
C GLY A 220 -18.29 2.91 19.62
N LEU A 221 -18.09 2.33 18.45
CA LEU A 221 -17.19 2.80 17.41
C LEU A 221 -17.93 3.61 16.35
N ARG A 222 -17.42 4.81 16.04
CA ARG A 222 -17.90 5.68 14.97
C ARG A 222 -16.77 5.97 13.99
N LEU A 223 -17.03 5.72 12.70
CA LEU A 223 -16.13 6.04 11.60
C LEU A 223 -16.66 7.25 10.82
N GLU A 224 -15.78 8.17 10.47
CA GLU A 224 -16.11 9.36 9.68
C GLU A 224 -15.01 9.62 8.65
N ARG A 225 -15.42 9.88 7.42
CA ARG A 225 -14.52 10.23 6.32
C ARG A 225 -14.20 11.73 6.40
N TYR A 226 -12.93 12.08 6.65
CA TYR A 226 -12.48 13.48 6.70
C TYR A 226 -11.84 13.95 5.40
N PHE A 227 -11.38 13.00 4.55
CA PHE A 227 -10.83 13.28 3.23
C PHE A 227 -11.45 12.37 2.18
N ARG A 228 -11.83 12.96 1.05
CA ARG A 228 -12.36 12.25 -0.11
C ARG A 228 -11.60 12.70 -1.36
N PRO A 229 -10.87 11.80 -2.05
CA PRO A 229 -10.31 12.11 -3.36
C PRO A 229 -11.42 12.57 -4.32
N SER A 230 -11.08 13.52 -5.21
CA SER A 230 -11.97 13.98 -6.26
C SER A 230 -11.14 14.20 -7.52
N LEU A 231 -11.52 13.56 -8.61
CA LEU A 231 -10.83 13.67 -9.91
C LEU A 231 -11.75 14.45 -10.87
N ARG A 232 -11.92 15.75 -10.61
CA ARG A 232 -12.77 16.63 -11.41
C ARG A 232 -11.91 17.54 -12.28
N PRO A 233 -11.92 17.36 -13.62
CA PRO A 233 -11.13 18.15 -14.52
C PRO A 233 -11.45 19.65 -14.43
N LEU A 234 -10.41 20.46 -14.42
CA LEU A 234 -10.49 21.91 -14.52
C LEU A 234 -10.09 22.36 -15.93
N HIS A 235 -10.61 23.51 -16.37
CA HIS A 235 -10.11 24.14 -17.57
C HIS A 235 -8.74 24.75 -17.27
N VAL A 236 -7.69 24.08 -17.73
CA VAL A 236 -6.29 24.49 -17.51
C VAL A 236 -5.52 24.40 -18.83
N ARG A 237 -4.67 25.39 -19.09
CA ARG A 237 -3.78 25.34 -20.25
C ARG A 237 -2.65 24.33 -19.98
N PRO A 238 -2.21 23.57 -21.01
CA PRO A 238 -1.18 22.54 -20.81
C PRO A 238 0.09 23.06 -20.13
N GLU A 239 0.60 24.23 -20.54
CA GLU A 239 1.82 24.83 -20.00
C GLU A 239 1.68 25.19 -18.52
N GLU A 240 0.52 25.71 -18.11
CA GLU A 240 0.19 26.00 -16.71
C GLU A 240 0.13 24.71 -15.90
N ALA A 241 -0.54 23.68 -16.42
CA ALA A 241 -0.61 22.37 -15.77
C ALA A 241 0.79 21.78 -15.55
N HIS A 242 1.67 21.84 -16.57
CA HIS A 242 3.03 21.33 -16.46
C HIS A 242 3.86 22.10 -15.41
N ALA A 243 3.71 23.41 -15.33
CA ALA A 243 4.38 24.22 -14.31
C ALA A 243 3.88 23.86 -12.90
N VAL A 244 2.56 23.79 -12.69
CA VAL A 244 1.96 23.43 -11.40
C VAL A 244 2.40 22.03 -10.95
N ILE A 245 2.43 21.02 -11.84
CA ILE A 245 2.89 19.67 -11.53
C ILE A 245 4.36 19.69 -11.10
N ARG A 246 5.22 20.40 -11.85
CA ARG A 246 6.65 20.51 -11.56
C ARG A 246 6.91 21.14 -10.20
N ASP A 247 6.25 22.24 -9.92
CA ASP A 247 6.45 22.99 -8.67
C ASP A 247 5.91 22.22 -7.47
N ALA A 248 4.73 21.59 -7.61
CA ALA A 248 4.15 20.74 -6.56
C ALA A 248 5.03 19.52 -6.26
N LEU A 249 5.58 18.86 -7.30
CA LEU A 249 6.44 17.69 -7.08
C LEU A 249 7.80 18.09 -6.49
N ARG A 250 8.38 19.22 -6.92
CA ARG A 250 9.62 19.75 -6.33
C ARG A 250 9.43 20.12 -4.86
N ASP A 251 8.34 20.79 -4.53
CA ASP A 251 8.00 21.14 -3.15
C ASP A 251 7.78 19.87 -2.31
N SER A 252 7.05 18.90 -2.85
CA SER A 252 6.84 17.61 -2.18
C SER A 252 8.16 16.90 -1.89
N VAL A 253 9.02 16.73 -2.89
CA VAL A 253 10.31 16.05 -2.71
C VAL A 253 11.16 16.73 -1.63
N ARG A 254 11.20 18.07 -1.59
CA ARG A 254 11.90 18.81 -0.53
C ARG A 254 11.37 18.49 0.87
N HIS A 255 10.05 18.40 1.04
CA HIS A 255 9.44 18.04 2.31
C HIS A 255 9.75 16.58 2.71
N HIS A 256 9.75 15.66 1.73
CA HIS A 256 10.04 14.24 1.97
C HIS A 256 11.53 13.95 2.23
N LEU A 257 12.43 14.88 1.92
CA LEU A 257 13.87 14.79 2.26
C LEU A 257 14.17 15.20 3.72
N ASN A 258 13.21 15.76 4.46
CA ASN A 258 13.43 16.19 5.84
C ASN A 258 13.60 14.97 6.76
N ALA A 259 14.82 14.72 7.21
CA ALA A 259 15.20 13.63 8.11
C ALA A 259 16.57 13.93 8.74
N GLU A 260 16.81 13.44 9.94
CA GLU A 260 18.09 13.50 10.66
C GLU A 260 18.95 12.23 10.45
N VAL A 261 18.52 11.37 9.53
CA VAL A 261 19.16 10.10 9.17
C VAL A 261 19.45 10.06 7.67
N PRO A 262 20.32 9.15 7.20
CA PRO A 262 20.60 9.00 5.78
C PRO A 262 19.33 8.73 4.96
N VAL A 263 19.16 9.49 3.86
CA VAL A 263 18.04 9.36 2.91
C VAL A 263 18.59 8.94 1.55
N GLY A 264 17.94 7.96 0.93
CA GLY A 264 18.18 7.51 -0.44
C GLY A 264 16.90 7.48 -1.27
N ALA A 265 16.94 6.85 -2.45
CA ALA A 265 15.76 6.67 -3.28
C ALA A 265 15.82 5.37 -4.10
N PHE A 266 14.65 4.85 -4.49
CA PHE A 266 14.55 3.76 -5.44
C PHE A 266 14.55 4.30 -6.87
N LEU A 267 15.28 3.63 -7.78
CA LEU A 267 15.41 4.01 -9.18
C LEU A 267 15.20 2.79 -10.08
N SER A 268 14.11 2.79 -10.85
CA SER A 268 13.80 1.75 -11.84
C SER A 268 14.14 2.16 -13.29
N GLY A 269 14.60 3.41 -13.51
CA GLY A 269 14.76 3.97 -14.84
C GLY A 269 13.44 4.33 -15.54
N GLY A 270 12.29 4.22 -14.86
CA GLY A 270 11.01 4.78 -15.25
C GLY A 270 10.90 6.29 -14.94
N VAL A 271 9.98 7.00 -15.60
CA VAL A 271 9.83 8.45 -15.44
C VAL A 271 9.54 8.87 -14.00
N ASP A 272 8.81 8.04 -13.24
CA ASP A 272 8.38 8.36 -11.86
C ASP A 272 9.56 8.39 -10.90
N SER A 273 10.27 7.28 -10.80
CA SER A 273 11.47 7.17 -9.95
C SER A 273 12.55 8.16 -10.38
N SER A 274 12.72 8.35 -11.69
CA SER A 274 13.70 9.30 -12.22
C SER A 274 13.34 10.76 -11.91
N ALA A 275 12.05 11.12 -11.92
CA ALA A 275 11.58 12.45 -11.50
C ALA A 275 11.89 12.69 -10.01
N ILE A 276 11.60 11.70 -9.14
CA ILE A 276 11.94 11.79 -7.72
C ILE A 276 13.44 11.96 -7.52
N VAL A 277 14.25 11.10 -8.16
CA VAL A 277 15.72 11.12 -8.02
C VAL A 277 16.31 12.44 -8.55
N ALA A 278 15.87 12.90 -9.73
CA ALA A 278 16.35 14.16 -10.30
C ALA A 278 16.04 15.36 -9.41
N LEU A 279 14.82 15.46 -8.87
CA LEU A 279 14.44 16.55 -7.98
C LEU A 279 15.10 16.43 -6.59
N ALA A 280 15.32 15.21 -6.10
CA ALA A 280 16.01 14.99 -4.84
C ALA A 280 17.50 15.32 -4.93
N SER A 281 18.14 15.03 -6.07
CA SER A 281 19.56 15.36 -6.30
C SER A 281 19.82 16.86 -6.41
N GLU A 282 18.81 17.68 -6.78
CA GLU A 282 18.91 19.15 -6.71
C GLU A 282 19.19 19.64 -5.28
N VAL A 283 18.68 18.93 -4.26
CA VAL A 283 18.79 19.27 -2.84
C VAL A 283 19.91 18.48 -2.15
N LYS A 284 20.08 17.22 -2.55
CA LYS A 284 21.04 16.25 -1.99
C LYS A 284 21.90 15.65 -3.11
N PRO A 285 23.01 16.32 -3.51
CA PRO A 285 23.85 15.86 -4.63
C PRO A 285 24.50 14.48 -4.38
N ASP A 286 24.69 14.08 -3.14
CA ASP A 286 25.23 12.79 -2.70
C ASP A 286 24.16 11.69 -2.55
N LEU A 287 22.98 11.87 -3.15
CA LEU A 287 21.87 10.94 -3.04
C LEU A 287 22.26 9.52 -3.49
N HIS A 288 22.10 8.53 -2.60
CA HIS A 288 22.36 7.13 -2.90
C HIS A 288 21.06 6.49 -3.42
N VAL A 289 21.12 5.88 -4.60
CA VAL A 289 19.95 5.25 -5.21
C VAL A 289 20.11 3.74 -5.34
N PHE A 290 18.99 3.03 -5.35
CA PHE A 290 18.95 1.57 -5.33
C PHE A 290 18.02 1.06 -6.43
N SER A 291 18.40 -0.06 -7.07
CA SER A 291 17.60 -0.74 -8.08
C SER A 291 17.64 -2.24 -7.88
N ALA A 292 16.58 -2.94 -8.28
CA ALA A 292 16.56 -4.39 -8.28
C ALA A 292 16.21 -4.94 -9.66
N GLY A 293 16.69 -6.15 -9.94
CA GLY A 293 16.42 -6.87 -11.18
C GLY A 293 16.61 -8.36 -11.00
N PHE A 294 16.39 -9.11 -12.07
CA PHE A 294 16.48 -10.56 -12.08
C PHE A 294 17.57 -11.03 -13.06
N ALA A 295 18.14 -12.20 -12.83
CA ALA A 295 19.14 -12.82 -13.69
C ALA A 295 18.51 -13.44 -14.96
N HIS A 296 17.43 -12.85 -15.50
CA HIS A 296 16.75 -13.30 -16.71
C HIS A 296 16.71 -12.17 -17.73
N ASP A 297 17.06 -12.46 -18.97
CA ASP A 297 17.01 -11.51 -20.08
C ASP A 297 15.60 -10.92 -20.25
N GLY A 298 15.51 -9.59 -20.34
CA GLY A 298 14.25 -8.87 -20.47
C GLY A 298 13.47 -8.66 -19.16
N TYR A 299 14.00 -9.13 -18.02
CA TYR A 299 13.41 -8.97 -16.68
C TYR A 299 14.28 -8.17 -15.73
N SER A 300 15.30 -7.49 -16.21
CA SER A 300 16.15 -6.61 -15.39
C SER A 300 16.08 -5.19 -15.90
N GLU A 301 15.82 -4.25 -15.01
CA GLU A 301 15.88 -2.80 -15.27
C GLU A 301 17.20 -2.17 -14.79
N ILE A 302 18.14 -2.99 -14.29
CA ILE A 302 19.39 -2.49 -13.66
C ILE A 302 20.24 -1.67 -14.65
N GLU A 303 20.41 -2.13 -15.90
CA GLU A 303 21.19 -1.40 -16.90
C GLU A 303 20.57 -0.04 -17.21
N VAL A 304 19.24 -0.01 -17.33
CA VAL A 304 18.47 1.20 -17.57
C VAL A 304 18.54 2.16 -16.39
N ALA A 305 18.49 1.64 -15.17
CA ALA A 305 18.64 2.42 -13.95
C ALA A 305 20.08 2.96 -13.83
N GLN A 306 21.09 2.17 -14.20
CA GLN A 306 22.50 2.57 -14.19
C GLN A 306 22.76 3.72 -15.19
N ASP A 307 22.23 3.60 -16.42
CA ASP A 307 22.33 4.67 -17.41
C ASP A 307 21.66 5.96 -16.91
N THR A 308 20.47 5.86 -16.32
CA THR A 308 19.78 6.99 -15.72
C THR A 308 20.56 7.61 -14.56
N ALA A 309 21.13 6.77 -13.67
CA ALA A 309 21.93 7.23 -12.55
C ALA A 309 23.19 7.98 -13.02
N ASN A 310 23.86 7.47 -14.06
CA ASN A 310 25.03 8.11 -14.66
C ASN A 310 24.67 9.50 -15.23
N GLN A 311 23.52 9.61 -15.92
CA GLN A 311 23.05 10.88 -16.48
C GLN A 311 22.66 11.89 -15.41
N LEU A 312 22.15 11.43 -14.27
CA LEU A 312 21.78 12.27 -13.12
C LEU A 312 22.94 12.53 -12.16
N GLY A 313 24.09 11.89 -12.36
CA GLY A 313 25.28 12.04 -11.50
C GLY A 313 25.11 11.45 -10.10
N VAL A 314 24.26 10.43 -9.91
CA VAL A 314 23.99 9.79 -8.61
C VAL A 314 24.59 8.39 -8.53
N ARG A 315 24.93 7.95 -7.31
CA ARG A 315 25.47 6.62 -7.05
C ARG A 315 24.36 5.58 -7.01
N LEU A 316 24.44 4.50 -7.84
CA LEU A 316 23.52 3.37 -7.83
C LEU A 316 24.14 2.15 -7.15
N THR A 317 23.34 1.46 -6.32
CA THR A 317 23.63 0.09 -5.84
C THR A 317 22.57 -0.86 -6.38
N PRO A 318 22.92 -1.80 -7.27
CA PRO A 318 21.98 -2.78 -7.81
C PRO A 318 21.81 -3.99 -6.89
N THR A 319 20.65 -4.64 -6.99
CA THR A 319 20.32 -5.93 -6.36
C THR A 319 19.84 -6.90 -7.42
N VAL A 320 20.45 -8.07 -7.50
CA VAL A 320 20.01 -9.17 -8.39
C VAL A 320 19.33 -10.24 -7.55
N VAL A 321 18.13 -10.63 -7.93
CA VAL A 321 17.31 -11.63 -7.22
C VAL A 321 17.32 -12.93 -8.00
N THR A 322 17.60 -14.05 -7.33
CA THR A 322 17.61 -15.41 -7.89
C THR A 322 16.35 -16.21 -7.49
N GLU A 323 16.08 -17.31 -8.20
CA GLU A 323 14.96 -18.23 -7.85
C GLU A 323 15.15 -18.83 -6.45
N ASP A 324 16.38 -19.19 -6.07
CA ASP A 324 16.70 -19.75 -4.75
C ASP A 324 16.43 -18.73 -3.64
N ASP A 325 16.74 -17.45 -3.88
CA ASP A 325 16.40 -16.38 -2.95
C ASP A 325 14.90 -16.29 -2.72
N VAL A 326 14.13 -16.40 -3.80
CA VAL A 326 12.66 -16.34 -3.75
C VAL A 326 12.10 -17.50 -2.94
N ILE A 327 12.50 -18.74 -3.24
CA ILE A 327 12.02 -19.94 -2.52
C ILE A 327 12.33 -19.82 -1.02
N ARG A 328 13.51 -19.35 -0.68
CA ARG A 328 13.97 -19.20 0.71
C ARG A 328 13.17 -18.14 1.48
N GLU A 329 12.97 -16.96 0.88
CA GLU A 329 12.43 -15.80 1.58
C GLU A 329 10.89 -15.67 1.46
N LEU A 330 10.25 -16.29 0.47
CA LEU A 330 8.82 -16.13 0.21
C LEU A 330 7.93 -16.46 1.44
N PRO A 331 8.22 -17.51 2.26
CA PRO A 331 7.46 -17.75 3.48
C PRO A 331 7.53 -16.57 4.47
N ARG A 332 8.70 -15.96 4.60
CA ARG A 332 8.89 -14.79 5.46
C ARG A 332 8.17 -13.55 4.90
N ILE A 333 8.25 -13.33 3.60
CA ILE A 333 7.54 -12.24 2.92
C ILE A 333 6.04 -12.34 3.19
N VAL A 334 5.45 -13.54 3.03
CA VAL A 334 4.02 -13.77 3.28
C VAL A 334 3.66 -13.54 4.76
N GLN A 335 4.51 -13.96 5.69
CA GLN A 335 4.31 -13.70 7.12
C GLN A 335 4.29 -12.20 7.45
N LEU A 336 5.13 -11.40 6.79
CA LEU A 336 5.23 -9.96 7.00
C LEU A 336 4.03 -9.20 6.45
N LEU A 337 3.39 -9.72 5.41
CA LEU A 337 2.23 -9.07 4.77
C LEU A 337 0.94 -9.15 5.61
N ASP A 338 0.84 -10.06 6.57
CA ASP A 338 -0.34 -10.37 7.39
C ASP A 338 -1.51 -10.99 6.60
N ASP A 339 -1.99 -10.36 5.53
CA ASP A 339 -2.95 -10.89 4.56
C ASP A 339 -2.23 -11.21 3.24
N PRO A 340 -2.69 -12.18 2.44
CA PRO A 340 -2.01 -12.54 1.21
C PRO A 340 -2.13 -11.43 0.15
N ILE A 341 -1.01 -11.16 -0.49
CA ILE A 341 -0.91 -10.33 -1.70
C ILE A 341 -0.20 -11.15 -2.76
N ALA A 342 -0.81 -11.27 -3.93
CA ALA A 342 -0.25 -12.05 -5.04
C ALA A 342 0.36 -11.19 -6.16
N ASP A 343 0.67 -9.92 -5.88
CA ASP A 343 1.44 -9.10 -6.82
C ASP A 343 2.90 -9.55 -6.81
N PRO A 344 3.43 -10.09 -7.93
CA PRO A 344 4.80 -10.57 -7.95
C PRO A 344 5.87 -9.50 -7.72
N SER A 345 5.52 -8.21 -7.88
CA SER A 345 6.45 -7.10 -7.63
C SER A 345 6.85 -6.95 -6.15
N LEU A 346 6.16 -7.63 -5.24
CA LEU A 346 6.55 -7.74 -3.83
C LEU A 346 7.95 -8.36 -3.66
N ILE A 347 8.32 -9.28 -4.54
CA ILE A 347 9.61 -10.00 -4.46
C ILE A 347 10.79 -9.04 -4.60
N PRO A 348 10.97 -8.34 -5.74
CA PRO A 348 12.09 -7.44 -5.89
C PRO A 348 12.04 -6.26 -4.91
N LEU A 349 10.86 -5.81 -4.48
CA LEU A 349 10.74 -4.76 -3.49
C LEU A 349 11.33 -5.18 -2.12
N TYR A 350 11.09 -6.42 -1.68
CA TYR A 350 11.66 -6.95 -0.44
C TYR A 350 13.20 -6.93 -0.47
N PHE A 351 13.82 -7.46 -1.53
CA PHE A 351 15.28 -7.50 -1.66
C PHE A 351 15.89 -6.11 -1.88
N LEU A 352 15.18 -5.24 -2.60
CA LEU A 352 15.56 -3.84 -2.78
C LEU A 352 15.61 -3.10 -1.43
N ALA A 353 14.57 -3.26 -0.62
CA ALA A 353 14.51 -2.69 0.73
C ALA A 353 15.60 -3.28 1.64
N GLN A 354 15.86 -4.58 1.55
CA GLN A 354 16.94 -5.25 2.28
C GLN A 354 18.31 -4.66 1.92
N THR A 355 18.56 -4.40 0.65
CA THR A 355 19.83 -3.80 0.22
C THR A 355 19.91 -2.34 0.66
N ALA A 356 18.87 -1.54 0.45
CA ALA A 356 18.86 -0.13 0.79
C ALA A 356 19.04 0.12 2.29
N SER A 357 18.42 -0.70 3.15
CA SER A 357 18.51 -0.56 4.61
C SER A 357 19.92 -0.70 5.19
N ARG A 358 20.88 -1.22 4.42
CA ARG A 358 22.29 -1.27 4.81
C ARG A 358 22.99 0.09 4.73
N TYR A 359 22.42 1.02 3.99
CA TYR A 359 23.02 2.32 3.68
C TYR A 359 22.18 3.50 4.18
N VAL A 360 20.85 3.37 4.15
CA VAL A 360 19.92 4.45 4.48
C VAL A 360 18.81 3.96 5.40
N THR A 361 18.20 4.89 6.14
CA THR A 361 17.04 4.61 7.01
C THR A 361 15.74 5.06 6.36
N VAL A 362 15.81 5.99 5.40
CA VAL A 362 14.69 6.53 4.63
C VAL A 362 14.98 6.35 3.14
N ALA A 363 13.97 5.95 2.36
CA ALA A 363 14.05 5.93 0.91
C ALA A 363 12.83 6.60 0.27
N LEU A 364 13.04 7.33 -0.82
CA LEU A 364 11.96 7.88 -1.63
C LEU A 364 11.57 6.90 -2.73
N SER A 365 10.26 6.79 -3.05
CA SER A 365 9.73 5.94 -4.10
C SER A 365 8.70 6.66 -4.97
N GLY A 366 8.49 6.16 -6.19
CA GLY A 366 7.58 6.71 -7.18
C GLY A 366 6.13 6.23 -7.10
N GLU A 367 5.71 5.59 -6.01
CA GLU A 367 4.37 5.04 -5.85
C GLU A 367 3.28 6.14 -5.91
N GLY A 368 2.10 5.78 -6.43
CA GLY A 368 0.95 6.69 -6.59
C GLY A 368 0.96 7.50 -7.89
N SER A 369 2.08 7.54 -8.62
CA SER A 369 2.18 8.27 -9.87
C SER A 369 1.27 7.70 -10.97
N ASP A 370 1.15 6.37 -11.04
CA ASP A 370 0.32 5.70 -12.05
C ASP A 370 -1.16 6.00 -11.87
N GLU A 371 -1.63 5.98 -10.66
CA GLU A 371 -3.02 6.24 -10.29
C GLU A 371 -3.40 7.71 -10.53
N LEU A 372 -2.51 8.64 -10.19
CA LEU A 372 -2.79 10.06 -10.31
C LEU A 372 -2.66 10.58 -11.74
N PHE A 373 -1.64 10.15 -12.48
CA PHE A 373 -1.32 10.68 -13.80
C PHE A 373 -1.69 9.77 -14.97
N GLY A 374 -2.45 8.69 -14.72
CA GLY A 374 -2.92 7.79 -15.77
C GLY A 374 -1.80 6.91 -16.37
N GLY A 375 -1.02 6.22 -15.52
CA GLY A 375 0.13 5.45 -15.95
C GLY A 375 -0.18 4.05 -16.47
N TYR A 376 -1.29 3.47 -16.12
CA TYR A 376 -1.66 2.12 -16.52
C TYR A 376 -2.23 2.08 -17.95
N ALA A 377 -1.78 1.12 -18.76
CA ALA A 377 -2.22 0.98 -20.14
C ALA A 377 -3.74 0.71 -20.25
N ILE A 378 -4.33 0.10 -19.20
CA ILE A 378 -5.77 -0.21 -19.15
C ILE A 378 -6.63 1.06 -19.17
N TYR A 379 -6.16 2.20 -18.67
CA TYR A 379 -6.88 3.46 -18.72
C TYR A 379 -7.15 3.97 -20.14
N ARG A 380 -6.50 3.39 -21.17
CA ARG A 380 -6.81 3.66 -22.58
C ARG A 380 -7.96 2.82 -23.12
N GLU A 381 -8.44 1.84 -22.36
CA GLU A 381 -9.49 0.94 -22.80
C GLU A 381 -10.79 1.68 -23.17
N PRO A 382 -11.32 2.64 -22.37
CA PRO A 382 -12.54 3.36 -22.70
C PRO A 382 -12.49 4.02 -24.09
N ALA A 383 -11.39 4.69 -24.42
CA ALA A 383 -11.21 5.32 -25.73
C ALA A 383 -11.21 4.27 -26.86
N SER A 384 -10.58 3.10 -26.66
CA SER A 384 -10.56 2.01 -27.65
C SER A 384 -11.93 1.37 -27.90
N LEU A 385 -12.81 1.37 -26.90
CA LEU A 385 -14.15 0.79 -26.93
C LEU A 385 -15.26 1.80 -27.28
N ALA A 386 -14.92 3.09 -27.40
CA ALA A 386 -15.90 4.17 -27.58
C ALA A 386 -16.85 3.96 -28.79
N GLY A 387 -16.36 3.32 -29.86
CA GLY A 387 -17.17 2.98 -31.03
C GLY A 387 -18.33 2.01 -30.70
N ILE A 388 -18.05 0.95 -29.92
CA ILE A 388 -19.07 0.01 -29.46
C ILE A 388 -19.93 0.65 -28.37
N GLY A 389 -19.33 1.41 -27.48
CA GLY A 389 -20.01 2.10 -26.38
C GLY A 389 -21.18 3.02 -26.83
N ARG A 390 -21.08 3.61 -28.02
CA ARG A 390 -22.10 4.49 -28.60
C ARG A 390 -23.26 3.76 -29.29
N LEU A 391 -23.19 2.44 -29.44
CA LEU A 391 -24.24 1.66 -30.10
C LEU A 391 -25.50 1.57 -29.22
N PRO A 392 -26.70 1.51 -29.84
CA PRO A 392 -27.95 1.27 -29.12
C PRO A 392 -27.93 -0.04 -28.31
N ALA A 393 -28.65 -0.08 -27.18
CA ALA A 393 -28.67 -1.21 -26.26
C ALA A 393 -29.08 -2.55 -26.94
N GLY A 394 -29.99 -2.53 -27.91
CA GLY A 394 -30.39 -3.71 -28.68
C GLY A 394 -29.22 -4.30 -29.48
N LEU A 395 -28.43 -3.44 -30.15
CA LEU A 395 -27.30 -3.87 -30.93
C LEU A 395 -26.16 -4.39 -30.04
N LYS A 396 -25.92 -3.73 -28.89
CA LYS A 396 -24.95 -4.23 -27.88
C LYS A 396 -25.33 -5.63 -27.40
N ARG A 397 -26.62 -5.91 -27.12
CA ARG A 397 -27.08 -7.25 -26.73
C ARG A 397 -26.83 -8.29 -27.81
N GLY A 398 -27.10 -7.96 -29.07
CA GLY A 398 -26.81 -8.84 -30.22
C GLY A 398 -25.31 -9.14 -30.34
N LEU A 399 -24.46 -8.13 -30.26
CA LEU A 399 -22.98 -8.29 -30.30
C LEU A 399 -22.44 -9.08 -29.11
N ARG A 400 -23.04 -8.91 -27.91
CA ARG A 400 -22.69 -9.70 -26.71
C ARG A 400 -23.05 -11.17 -26.91
N GLY A 401 -24.24 -11.46 -27.45
CA GLY A 401 -24.65 -12.81 -27.82
C GLY A 401 -23.69 -13.45 -28.83
N LEU A 402 -23.33 -12.72 -29.89
CA LEU A 402 -22.35 -13.18 -30.87
C LEU A 402 -20.97 -13.46 -30.23
N ALA A 403 -20.51 -12.57 -29.32
CA ALA A 403 -19.23 -12.77 -28.64
C ALA A 403 -19.20 -14.05 -27.78
N HIS A 404 -20.32 -14.48 -27.22
CA HIS A 404 -20.42 -15.74 -26.47
C HIS A 404 -20.37 -16.99 -27.36
N THR A 405 -20.78 -16.90 -28.61
CA THR A 405 -20.72 -18.03 -29.55
C THR A 405 -19.34 -18.21 -30.21
N LEU A 406 -18.47 -17.20 -30.14
CA LEU A 406 -17.13 -17.27 -30.69
C LEU A 406 -16.20 -18.15 -29.83
N PRO A 407 -15.31 -18.97 -30.42
CA PRO A 407 -14.35 -19.79 -29.68
C PRO A 407 -13.44 -18.97 -28.78
N GLU A 408 -12.99 -19.57 -27.66
CA GLU A 408 -11.99 -18.96 -26.80
C GLU A 408 -10.68 -18.73 -27.58
N GLY A 409 -10.05 -17.55 -27.33
CA GLY A 409 -8.85 -17.16 -28.05
C GLY A 409 -9.07 -16.54 -29.44
N MET A 410 -10.29 -16.54 -29.98
CA MET A 410 -10.56 -15.91 -31.28
C MET A 410 -10.35 -14.38 -31.19
N ARG A 411 -9.62 -13.83 -32.16
CA ARG A 411 -9.40 -12.38 -32.28
C ARG A 411 -10.74 -11.63 -32.38
N GLY A 412 -10.92 -10.60 -31.54
CA GLY A 412 -12.12 -9.78 -31.53
C GLY A 412 -13.17 -10.19 -30.47
N ARG A 413 -13.23 -11.48 -30.04
CA ARG A 413 -14.17 -11.92 -28.98
C ARG A 413 -14.06 -11.06 -27.71
N SER A 414 -12.87 -10.95 -27.15
CA SER A 414 -12.62 -10.15 -25.94
C SER A 414 -12.94 -8.66 -26.14
N PHE A 415 -12.70 -8.12 -27.34
CA PHE A 415 -13.03 -6.73 -27.67
C PHE A 415 -14.55 -6.50 -27.68
N LEU A 416 -15.31 -7.41 -28.31
CA LEU A 416 -16.78 -7.35 -28.32
C LEU A 416 -17.36 -7.53 -26.93
N GLN A 417 -16.87 -8.49 -26.15
CA GLN A 417 -17.31 -8.70 -24.78
C GLN A 417 -17.11 -7.44 -23.94
N ARG A 418 -15.88 -6.88 -23.92
CA ARG A 418 -15.57 -5.68 -23.16
C ARG A 418 -16.36 -4.46 -23.62
N GLY A 419 -16.51 -4.25 -24.94
CA GLY A 419 -17.22 -3.11 -25.50
C GLY A 419 -18.73 -3.14 -25.25
N THR A 420 -19.33 -4.33 -25.01
CA THR A 420 -20.74 -4.51 -24.72
C THR A 420 -21.05 -4.65 -23.22
N THR A 421 -20.01 -4.70 -22.36
CA THR A 421 -20.13 -4.80 -20.90
C THR A 421 -19.96 -3.41 -20.29
N ALA A 422 -20.81 -3.05 -19.31
CA ALA A 422 -20.69 -1.79 -18.58
C ALA A 422 -19.34 -1.70 -17.85
N ILE A 423 -18.87 -0.47 -17.60
CA ILE A 423 -17.54 -0.28 -17.03
C ILE A 423 -17.48 -0.84 -15.60
N GLU A 424 -18.55 -0.71 -14.84
CA GLU A 424 -18.68 -1.18 -13.47
C GLU A 424 -18.55 -2.71 -13.34
N GLU A 425 -18.95 -3.45 -14.39
CA GLU A 425 -18.86 -4.90 -14.45
C GLU A 425 -17.48 -5.38 -14.94
N ARG A 426 -16.83 -4.59 -15.80
CA ARG A 426 -15.59 -5.02 -16.48
C ARG A 426 -14.31 -4.52 -15.85
N TYR A 427 -14.37 -3.40 -15.10
CA TYR A 427 -13.22 -2.82 -14.41
C TYR A 427 -13.51 -2.66 -12.92
N TYR A 428 -12.82 -3.39 -12.10
CA TYR A 428 -12.89 -3.34 -10.64
C TYR A 428 -11.52 -3.13 -10.00
N GLY A 429 -10.52 -2.73 -10.79
CA GLY A 429 -9.15 -2.44 -10.39
C GLY A 429 -8.16 -2.92 -11.43
N ASN A 430 -6.90 -2.56 -11.24
CA ASN A 430 -5.82 -2.87 -12.18
C ASN A 430 -5.50 -4.38 -12.25
N ALA A 431 -5.83 -5.15 -11.21
CA ALA A 431 -5.75 -6.61 -11.24
C ALA A 431 -7.12 -7.25 -11.49
N ARG A 432 -7.15 -8.17 -12.44
CA ARG A 432 -8.26 -9.08 -12.68
C ARG A 432 -7.70 -10.49 -12.81
N ILE A 433 -7.89 -11.33 -11.81
CA ILE A 433 -7.28 -12.67 -11.77
C ILE A 433 -8.27 -13.73 -12.21
N PHE A 434 -9.24 -14.06 -11.38
CA PHE A 434 -10.28 -15.02 -11.71
C PHE A 434 -11.58 -14.31 -12.11
N SER A 435 -12.20 -14.75 -13.20
CA SER A 435 -13.56 -14.36 -13.56
C SER A 435 -14.59 -14.99 -12.60
N PRO A 436 -15.85 -14.51 -12.58
CA PRO A 436 -16.89 -15.14 -11.77
C PRO A 436 -17.07 -16.64 -12.03
N ASP A 437 -17.05 -17.06 -13.31
CA ASP A 437 -17.19 -18.46 -13.72
C ASP A 437 -16.01 -19.30 -13.21
N GLU A 438 -14.78 -18.83 -13.40
CA GLU A 438 -13.59 -19.50 -12.90
C GLU A 438 -13.52 -19.58 -11.37
N LYS A 439 -14.07 -18.58 -10.67
CA LYS A 439 -14.22 -18.64 -9.21
C LYS A 439 -15.23 -19.71 -8.78
N ALA A 440 -16.31 -19.88 -9.54
CA ALA A 440 -17.29 -20.94 -9.27
C ALA A 440 -16.67 -22.34 -9.38
N ASP A 441 -15.72 -22.53 -10.32
CA ASP A 441 -14.97 -23.79 -10.45
C ASP A 441 -13.92 -23.98 -9.36
N LEU A 442 -13.37 -22.90 -8.81
CA LEU A 442 -12.28 -22.93 -7.83
C LEU A 442 -12.77 -22.97 -6.38
N MET A 443 -13.80 -22.18 -6.04
CA MET A 443 -14.28 -22.02 -4.67
C MET A 443 -15.24 -23.14 -4.26
N ARG A 444 -15.13 -23.61 -3.01
CA ARG A 444 -16.04 -24.57 -2.39
C ARG A 444 -17.07 -23.90 -1.46
N PHE A 445 -17.27 -22.61 -1.60
CA PHE A 445 -18.20 -21.78 -0.84
C PHE A 445 -18.82 -20.72 -1.76
N THR A 446 -19.92 -20.14 -1.32
CA THR A 446 -20.55 -18.99 -1.99
C THR A 446 -20.10 -17.70 -1.32
N ALA A 447 -19.95 -16.63 -2.11
CA ALA A 447 -19.51 -15.34 -1.64
C ALA A 447 -20.13 -14.20 -2.45
N GLU A 448 -20.02 -12.98 -1.92
CA GLU A 448 -20.45 -11.78 -2.61
C GLU A 448 -19.70 -11.55 -3.94
N PRO A 449 -20.33 -10.96 -4.96
CA PRO A 449 -19.66 -10.63 -6.21
C PRO A 449 -18.62 -9.52 -5.99
N HIS A 450 -17.56 -9.51 -6.83
CA HIS A 450 -16.51 -8.47 -6.76
C HIS A 450 -17.05 -7.04 -6.92
N THR A 451 -18.20 -6.87 -7.59
CA THR A 451 -18.87 -5.57 -7.76
C THR A 451 -19.36 -4.99 -6.44
N ALA A 452 -19.57 -5.78 -5.39
CA ALA A 452 -19.90 -5.28 -4.06
C ALA A 452 -18.84 -4.33 -3.51
N VAL A 453 -17.55 -4.57 -3.86
CA VAL A 453 -16.42 -3.72 -3.46
C VAL A 453 -16.42 -2.38 -4.18
N THR A 454 -16.85 -2.33 -5.45
CA THR A 454 -16.65 -1.15 -6.31
C THR A 454 -17.92 -0.38 -6.66
N ALA A 455 -19.11 -0.96 -6.44
CA ALA A 455 -20.38 -0.34 -6.84
C ALA A 455 -20.57 1.07 -6.26
N HIS A 456 -20.26 1.26 -4.98
CA HIS A 456 -20.40 2.57 -4.34
C HIS A 456 -19.39 3.59 -4.90
N LEU A 457 -18.20 3.16 -5.33
CA LEU A 457 -17.18 4.03 -5.93
C LEU A 457 -17.64 4.54 -7.31
N TYR A 458 -18.27 3.67 -8.11
CA TYR A 458 -18.87 4.08 -9.38
C TYR A 458 -20.06 5.03 -9.17
N ALA A 459 -20.89 4.80 -8.16
CA ALA A 459 -21.96 5.73 -7.81
C ALA A 459 -21.41 7.12 -7.41
N GLU A 460 -20.25 7.16 -6.75
CA GLU A 460 -19.57 8.41 -6.38
C GLU A 460 -18.92 9.15 -7.57
N THR A 461 -18.74 8.50 -8.71
CA THR A 461 -18.09 9.03 -9.93
C THR A 461 -19.00 9.08 -11.15
N ALA A 462 -20.31 9.02 -10.96
CA ALA A 462 -21.29 9.03 -12.06
C ALA A 462 -21.26 10.30 -12.93
N ASP A 463 -20.63 11.37 -12.44
CA ASP A 463 -20.55 12.68 -13.10
C ASP A 463 -19.19 12.97 -13.78
N VAL A 464 -18.27 12.00 -13.79
CA VAL A 464 -16.97 12.12 -14.45
C VAL A 464 -16.81 11.08 -15.58
N ASP A 465 -15.72 11.20 -16.36
CA ASP A 465 -15.46 10.24 -17.44
C ASP A 465 -14.98 8.87 -16.92
N ASP A 466 -15.07 7.85 -17.80
CA ASP A 466 -14.72 6.47 -17.48
C ASP A 466 -13.28 6.34 -16.94
N VAL A 467 -12.32 7.13 -17.44
CA VAL A 467 -10.91 7.08 -17.00
C VAL A 467 -10.78 7.63 -15.59
N ALA A 468 -11.43 8.75 -15.29
CA ALA A 468 -11.45 9.31 -13.95
C ALA A 468 -12.13 8.34 -12.95
N SER A 469 -13.21 7.66 -13.37
CA SER A 469 -13.84 6.61 -12.57
C SER A 469 -12.90 5.43 -12.30
N MET A 470 -12.16 4.94 -13.32
CA MET A 470 -11.15 3.88 -13.16
C MET A 470 -10.03 4.31 -12.20
N GLN A 471 -9.50 5.53 -12.34
CA GLN A 471 -8.49 6.06 -11.42
C GLN A 471 -9.03 6.17 -9.99
N TYR A 472 -10.30 6.58 -9.84
CA TYR A 472 -10.95 6.68 -8.54
C TYR A 472 -11.10 5.31 -7.87
N VAL A 473 -11.48 4.28 -8.62
CA VAL A 473 -11.52 2.89 -8.14
C VAL A 473 -10.13 2.46 -7.68
N ASP A 474 -9.08 2.71 -8.47
CA ASP A 474 -7.71 2.33 -8.10
C ASP A 474 -7.20 3.08 -6.86
N LEU A 475 -7.54 4.37 -6.70
CA LEU A 475 -7.20 5.15 -5.49
C LEU A 475 -7.84 4.59 -4.21
N HIS A 476 -8.97 3.85 -4.32
CA HIS A 476 -9.67 3.28 -3.18
C HIS A 476 -9.44 1.78 -2.98
N THR A 477 -8.94 1.08 -3.99
CA THR A 477 -8.77 -0.38 -3.94
C THR A 477 -7.31 -0.77 -4.16
N TRP A 478 -6.80 -0.61 -5.37
CA TRP A 478 -5.47 -1.03 -5.80
C TRP A 478 -4.35 -0.32 -5.03
N LEU A 479 -4.42 1.01 -4.94
CA LEU A 479 -3.39 1.80 -4.27
C LEU A 479 -3.25 1.45 -2.78
N PRO A 480 -4.30 1.53 -1.94
CA PRO A 480 -4.17 1.21 -0.51
C PRO A 480 -4.05 -0.29 -0.24
N GLY A 481 -4.72 -1.15 -1.03
CA GLY A 481 -4.83 -2.59 -0.75
C GLY A 481 -3.66 -3.42 -1.26
N ASP A 482 -2.98 -2.98 -2.31
CA ASP A 482 -1.83 -3.67 -2.89
C ASP A 482 -0.56 -2.79 -2.78
N ILE A 483 -0.51 -1.67 -3.50
CA ILE A 483 0.71 -0.88 -3.68
C ILE A 483 1.28 -0.39 -2.34
N LEU A 484 0.48 0.29 -1.53
CA LEU A 484 0.95 0.89 -0.28
C LEU A 484 1.15 -0.13 0.83
N VAL A 485 0.30 -1.19 0.89
CA VAL A 485 0.49 -2.26 1.88
C VAL A 485 1.81 -2.97 1.65
N LYS A 486 2.10 -3.44 0.42
CA LYS A 486 3.38 -4.12 0.15
C LYS A 486 4.57 -3.19 0.36
N SER A 487 4.45 -1.91 -0.06
CA SER A 487 5.51 -0.91 0.09
C SER A 487 5.85 -0.66 1.57
N ASP A 488 4.86 -0.45 2.42
CA ASP A 488 5.07 -0.27 3.86
C ASP A 488 5.59 -1.57 4.53
N ARG A 489 4.95 -2.72 4.27
CA ARG A 489 5.29 -3.97 4.94
C ARG A 489 6.70 -4.45 4.60
N LEU A 490 7.07 -4.42 3.32
CA LEU A 490 8.32 -4.99 2.86
C LEU A 490 9.51 -4.06 3.11
N SER A 491 9.30 -2.74 3.09
CA SER A 491 10.35 -1.82 3.51
C SER A 491 10.57 -1.89 5.02
N MET A 492 9.47 -1.92 5.80
CA MET A 492 9.56 -2.03 7.26
C MET A 492 10.05 -3.38 7.75
N ALA A 493 9.95 -4.44 6.96
CA ALA A 493 10.63 -5.71 7.23
C ALA A 493 12.13 -5.55 7.48
N HIS A 494 12.71 -4.47 6.97
CA HIS A 494 14.12 -4.11 7.07
C HIS A 494 14.35 -2.78 7.81
N SER A 495 13.37 -2.29 8.56
CA SER A 495 13.44 -1.00 9.26
C SER A 495 13.83 0.17 8.34
N LEU A 496 13.30 0.16 7.11
CA LEU A 496 13.47 1.19 6.11
C LEU A 496 12.16 1.97 5.95
N GLU A 497 12.17 3.28 6.23
CA GLU A 497 11.02 4.12 5.96
C GLU A 497 10.91 4.45 4.48
N LEU A 498 9.82 4.01 3.83
CA LEU A 498 9.53 4.39 2.47
C LEU A 498 8.60 5.60 2.43
N ARG A 499 8.99 6.64 1.69
CA ARG A 499 8.26 7.88 1.47
C ARG A 499 7.82 7.99 0.01
N VAL A 500 6.62 8.52 -0.22
CA VAL A 500 5.94 8.49 -1.53
C VAL A 500 5.53 9.90 -1.98
N PRO A 501 6.46 10.73 -2.50
CA PRO A 501 6.21 12.13 -2.80
C PRO A 501 5.06 12.39 -3.77
N PHE A 502 4.68 11.45 -4.63
CA PHE A 502 3.52 11.61 -5.51
C PHE A 502 2.19 11.66 -4.75
N LEU A 503 2.11 11.05 -3.57
CA LEU A 503 0.90 11.06 -2.74
C LEU A 503 0.84 12.25 -1.75
N ASP A 504 1.65 13.25 -1.97
CA ASP A 504 1.53 14.52 -1.27
C ASP A 504 0.26 15.27 -1.71
N GLN A 505 -0.40 15.95 -0.79
CA GLN A 505 -1.64 16.68 -1.06
C GLN A 505 -1.50 17.73 -2.16
N ALA A 506 -0.34 18.41 -2.27
CA ALA A 506 -0.11 19.40 -3.32
C ALA A 506 0.02 18.74 -4.70
N VAL A 507 0.71 17.59 -4.78
CA VAL A 507 0.83 16.81 -6.03
C VAL A 507 -0.51 16.21 -6.42
N TYR A 508 -1.24 15.68 -5.46
CA TYR A 508 -2.60 15.20 -5.69
C TYR A 508 -3.51 16.32 -6.23
N ALA A 509 -3.50 17.50 -5.62
CA ALA A 509 -4.32 18.63 -6.08
C ALA A 509 -3.98 19.03 -7.53
N ALA A 510 -2.70 19.04 -7.90
CA ALA A 510 -2.25 19.28 -9.26
C ALA A 510 -2.75 18.21 -10.24
N ALA A 511 -2.73 16.92 -9.85
CA ALA A 511 -3.16 15.80 -10.69
C ALA A 511 -4.69 15.66 -10.80
N ALA A 512 -5.42 15.97 -9.72
CA ALA A 512 -6.87 15.82 -9.61
C ALA A 512 -7.64 16.74 -10.56
N GLY A 513 -7.11 17.91 -10.85
CA GLY A 513 -7.68 18.88 -11.78
C GLY A 513 -7.34 18.64 -13.25
N LEU A 514 -6.49 17.65 -13.59
CA LEU A 514 -6.07 17.43 -14.97
C LEU A 514 -7.17 16.77 -15.80
N PRO A 515 -7.50 17.32 -16.99
CA PRO A 515 -8.30 16.63 -17.99
C PRO A 515 -7.64 15.31 -18.43
N THR A 516 -8.48 14.33 -18.74
CA THR A 516 -8.02 12.99 -19.18
C THR A 516 -7.11 13.09 -20.42
N GLU A 517 -7.36 14.01 -21.33
CA GLU A 517 -6.56 14.22 -22.56
C GLU A 517 -5.12 14.68 -22.26
N LEU A 518 -4.90 15.38 -21.15
CA LEU A 518 -3.54 15.76 -20.70
C LEU A 518 -2.80 14.60 -20.04
N LYS A 519 -3.51 13.64 -19.44
CA LYS A 519 -2.94 12.41 -18.89
C LYS A 519 -2.66 11.38 -20.00
N LEU A 520 -3.63 11.20 -20.90
CA LEU A 520 -3.70 10.16 -21.93
C LEU A 520 -4.10 10.78 -23.27
N PRO A 521 -3.18 11.37 -24.04
CA PRO A 521 -3.51 12.02 -25.31
C PRO A 521 -4.12 11.02 -26.30
N ALA A 522 -5.11 11.47 -27.08
CA ALA A 522 -5.84 10.64 -28.04
C ALA A 522 -4.93 10.02 -29.12
N ARG A 523 -3.88 10.74 -29.52
CA ARG A 523 -2.87 10.26 -30.47
C ARG A 523 -1.62 9.76 -29.72
N GLY A 524 -1.05 8.64 -30.20
CA GLY A 524 0.14 8.03 -29.59
C GLY A 524 -0.20 7.01 -28.49
N ARG A 525 0.83 6.43 -27.88
CA ARG A 525 0.73 5.40 -26.82
C ARG A 525 1.27 5.87 -25.47
N ALA A 526 1.65 7.14 -25.35
CA ALA A 526 2.22 7.67 -24.12
C ALA A 526 1.20 7.67 -22.99
N THR A 527 1.61 7.21 -21.82
CA THR A 527 0.89 7.35 -20.55
C THR A 527 1.59 8.45 -19.72
N LYS A 528 0.91 9.02 -18.74
CA LYS A 528 1.46 10.10 -17.88
C LYS A 528 1.96 11.30 -18.68
N HIS A 529 1.27 11.67 -19.75
CA HIS A 529 1.79 12.67 -20.67
C HIS A 529 2.08 14.03 -19.97
N ALA A 530 1.14 14.52 -19.16
CA ALA A 530 1.35 15.76 -18.42
C ALA A 530 2.57 15.71 -17.47
N LEU A 531 2.78 14.57 -16.79
CA LEU A 531 3.97 14.40 -15.95
C LEU A 531 5.26 14.38 -16.78
N ARG A 532 5.29 13.66 -17.90
CA ARG A 532 6.45 13.61 -18.81
C ARG A 532 6.82 15.00 -19.32
N GLU A 533 5.83 15.80 -19.73
CA GLU A 533 6.06 17.17 -20.17
C GLU A 533 6.48 18.11 -19.04
N ALA A 534 5.89 17.96 -17.84
CA ALA A 534 6.29 18.70 -16.66
C ALA A 534 7.77 18.46 -16.28
N MET A 535 8.28 17.26 -16.52
CA MET A 535 9.66 16.85 -16.23
C MET A 535 10.65 17.14 -17.38
N ARG A 536 10.24 17.84 -18.43
CA ARG A 536 11.14 18.25 -19.51
C ARG A 536 12.27 19.13 -18.98
N GLY A 537 13.52 18.78 -19.32
CA GLY A 537 14.73 19.48 -18.86
C GLY A 537 15.17 19.11 -17.42
N ILE A 538 14.43 18.25 -16.72
CA ILE A 538 14.77 17.72 -15.38
C ILE A 538 15.15 16.25 -15.49
N VAL A 539 14.30 15.45 -16.12
CA VAL A 539 14.54 14.02 -16.37
C VAL A 539 15.17 13.85 -17.76
N PRO A 540 16.18 13.00 -17.91
CA PRO A 540 16.79 12.72 -19.21
C PRO A 540 15.76 12.34 -20.28
N GLU A 541 15.96 12.82 -21.51
CA GLU A 541 15.01 12.61 -22.60
C GLU A 541 14.83 11.12 -22.92
N SER A 542 15.90 10.34 -22.87
CA SER A 542 15.88 8.88 -23.04
C SER A 542 14.92 8.17 -22.06
N VAL A 543 14.78 8.67 -20.84
CA VAL A 543 13.86 8.18 -19.81
C VAL A 543 12.45 8.72 -20.05
N ARG A 544 12.35 10.02 -20.35
CA ARG A 544 11.08 10.72 -20.55
C ARG A 544 10.28 10.13 -21.71
N GLU A 545 10.94 9.69 -22.80
CA GLU A 545 10.31 9.10 -23.98
C GLU A 545 10.16 7.57 -23.89
N ARG A 546 10.85 6.93 -22.95
CA ARG A 546 10.82 5.48 -22.79
C ARG A 546 9.42 4.97 -22.49
N ARG A 547 9.06 3.86 -23.17
CA ARG A 547 7.84 3.11 -22.86
C ARG A 547 7.98 2.49 -21.46
N LYS A 548 6.92 2.56 -20.65
CA LYS A 548 6.85 1.86 -19.38
C LYS A 548 7.01 0.36 -19.58
N LEU A 549 8.01 -0.26 -18.94
CA LEU A 549 8.22 -1.71 -18.91
C LEU A 549 7.42 -2.36 -17.76
N GLY A 550 7.11 -1.62 -16.72
CA GLY A 550 6.63 -2.13 -15.44
C GLY A 550 7.80 -2.71 -14.64
N PHE A 551 7.54 -3.33 -13.49
CA PHE A 551 8.52 -4.07 -12.71
C PHE A 551 8.33 -5.58 -13.04
N PRO A 552 8.89 -6.09 -14.14
CA PRO A 552 8.58 -7.43 -14.63
C PRO A 552 9.21 -8.45 -13.70
N THR A 553 8.37 -9.27 -13.06
CA THR A 553 8.81 -10.44 -12.29
C THR A 553 8.60 -11.69 -13.15
N PRO A 554 9.60 -12.56 -13.32
CA PRO A 554 9.55 -13.66 -14.30
C PRO A 554 8.72 -14.87 -13.82
N THR A 555 7.61 -14.66 -13.11
CA THR A 555 6.72 -15.72 -12.61
C THR A 555 6.23 -16.68 -13.68
N ARG A 556 6.01 -16.16 -14.89
CA ARG A 556 5.64 -16.99 -16.06
C ARG A 556 6.72 -18.02 -16.40
N ILE A 557 7.99 -17.67 -16.22
CA ILE A 557 9.13 -18.56 -16.45
C ILE A 557 9.34 -19.47 -15.24
N TRP A 558 9.35 -18.92 -14.07
CA TRP A 558 9.59 -19.62 -12.81
C TRP A 558 8.62 -20.77 -12.54
N LEU A 559 7.35 -20.60 -12.90
CA LEU A 559 6.34 -21.66 -12.75
C LEU A 559 6.54 -22.86 -13.68
N LYS A 560 7.45 -22.76 -14.65
CA LYS A 560 7.88 -23.89 -15.49
C LYS A 560 9.08 -24.64 -14.95
N GLY A 561 9.79 -24.05 -13.97
CA GLY A 561 10.99 -24.58 -13.32
C GLY A 561 10.80 -24.94 -11.84
N ALA A 562 11.86 -24.78 -11.04
CA ALA A 562 11.93 -25.17 -9.64
C ALA A 562 10.83 -24.52 -8.77
N ILE A 563 10.52 -23.24 -8.98
CA ILE A 563 9.41 -22.58 -8.26
C ILE A 563 8.07 -23.26 -8.56
N GLY A 564 7.86 -23.71 -9.82
CA GLY A 564 6.65 -24.43 -10.17
C GLY A 564 6.55 -25.79 -9.47
N ASP A 565 7.68 -26.51 -9.27
CA ASP A 565 7.68 -27.78 -8.52
C ASP A 565 7.39 -27.53 -7.04
N TRP A 566 7.97 -26.49 -6.46
CA TRP A 566 7.68 -26.07 -5.10
C TRP A 566 6.20 -25.68 -4.91
N VAL A 567 5.61 -24.90 -5.85
CA VAL A 567 4.20 -24.52 -5.84
C VAL A 567 3.29 -25.74 -5.97
N ALA A 568 3.61 -26.73 -6.82
CA ALA A 568 2.84 -27.97 -6.95
C ALA A 568 2.82 -28.73 -5.62
N GLY A 569 3.97 -28.88 -4.96
CA GLY A 569 4.08 -29.52 -3.64
C GLY A 569 3.28 -28.77 -2.56
N LEU A 570 3.37 -27.44 -2.54
CA LEU A 570 2.63 -26.58 -1.62
C LEU A 570 1.11 -26.76 -1.77
N MET A 571 0.57 -26.73 -2.99
CA MET A 571 -0.86 -26.95 -3.24
C MET A 571 -1.29 -28.37 -2.88
N ALA A 572 -0.49 -29.40 -3.17
CA ALA A 572 -0.81 -30.77 -2.85
C ALA A 572 -0.93 -31.03 -1.35
N GLY A 573 -0.08 -30.38 -0.53
CA GLY A 573 -0.05 -30.52 0.92
C GLY A 573 -0.96 -29.56 1.70
N SER A 574 -1.62 -28.60 1.05
CA SER A 574 -2.33 -27.52 1.73
C SER A 574 -3.67 -27.95 2.33
N GLY A 575 -3.93 -27.53 3.58
CA GLY A 575 -5.25 -27.60 4.23
C GLY A 575 -6.32 -26.73 3.58
N ALA A 576 -5.93 -25.77 2.74
CA ALA A 576 -6.84 -24.89 2.00
C ALA A 576 -7.79 -25.63 1.03
N ARG A 577 -7.60 -26.95 0.82
CA ARG A 577 -8.50 -27.83 0.05
C ARG A 577 -9.94 -27.85 0.56
N SER A 578 -10.17 -27.48 1.79
CA SER A 578 -11.52 -27.31 2.36
C SER A 578 -12.25 -26.10 1.77
N LEU A 579 -11.51 -25.12 1.28
CA LEU A 579 -12.03 -23.86 0.73
C LEU A 579 -11.91 -23.80 -0.80
N LEU A 580 -10.85 -24.38 -1.38
CA LEU A 580 -10.55 -24.29 -2.80
C LEU A 580 -10.41 -25.68 -3.44
N ASP A 581 -10.82 -25.81 -4.71
CA ASP A 581 -10.49 -26.95 -5.54
C ASP A 581 -9.03 -26.86 -6.02
N LEU A 582 -8.12 -27.42 -5.23
CA LEU A 582 -6.69 -27.40 -5.53
C LEU A 582 -6.32 -28.32 -6.72
N GLU A 583 -7.16 -29.27 -7.09
CA GLU A 583 -6.96 -30.08 -8.31
C GLU A 583 -7.19 -29.22 -9.57
N TYR A 584 -8.21 -28.35 -9.54
CA TYR A 584 -8.40 -27.34 -10.58
C TYR A 584 -7.16 -26.45 -10.73
N ALA A 585 -6.62 -25.95 -9.60
CA ALA A 585 -5.41 -25.14 -9.62
C ALA A 585 -4.17 -25.88 -10.17
N GLN A 586 -4.02 -27.18 -9.84
CA GLN A 586 -2.97 -28.02 -10.39
C GLN A 586 -3.12 -28.24 -11.89
N ARG A 587 -4.35 -28.38 -12.41
CA ARG A 587 -4.60 -28.43 -13.85
C ARG A 587 -4.16 -27.16 -14.55
N LEU A 588 -4.46 -25.98 -13.96
CA LEU A 588 -3.96 -24.68 -14.50
C LEU A 588 -2.43 -24.64 -14.56
N LEU A 589 -1.73 -25.16 -13.53
CA LEU A 589 -0.26 -25.22 -13.53
C LEU A 589 0.25 -26.18 -14.63
N ALA A 590 -0.38 -27.34 -14.81
CA ALA A 590 -0.02 -28.30 -15.85
C ALA A 590 -0.22 -27.72 -17.25
N ASP A 591 -1.30 -26.99 -17.49
CA ASP A 591 -1.58 -26.30 -18.75
C ASP A 591 -0.58 -25.19 -19.04
N HIS A 592 -0.20 -24.44 -18.01
CA HIS A 592 0.82 -23.40 -18.10
C HIS A 592 2.20 -23.99 -18.45
N ARG A 593 2.60 -25.07 -17.79
CA ARG A 593 3.87 -25.77 -18.05
C ARG A 593 3.93 -26.36 -19.46
N ALA A 594 2.83 -26.92 -19.92
CA ALA A 594 2.70 -27.45 -21.27
C ALA A 594 2.61 -26.38 -22.37
N GLY A 595 2.53 -25.09 -21.99
CA GLY A 595 2.41 -23.98 -22.94
C GLY A 595 1.03 -23.88 -23.61
N ARG A 596 0.00 -24.58 -23.11
CA ARG A 596 -1.36 -24.54 -23.65
C ARG A 596 -2.02 -23.18 -23.41
N ALA A 597 -1.78 -22.57 -22.22
CA ALA A 597 -2.26 -21.24 -21.88
C ALA A 597 -1.35 -20.59 -20.82
N ASP A 598 -1.39 -19.27 -20.71
CA ASP A 598 -0.70 -18.56 -19.64
C ASP A 598 -1.61 -18.40 -18.42
N HIS A 599 -1.42 -19.27 -17.45
CA HIS A 599 -2.12 -19.24 -16.16
C HIS A 599 -1.23 -18.76 -15.01
N SER A 600 -0.07 -18.15 -15.30
CA SER A 600 0.92 -17.81 -14.28
C SER A 600 0.34 -16.97 -13.14
N ARG A 601 -0.45 -15.95 -13.43
CA ARG A 601 -1.06 -15.08 -12.39
C ARG A 601 -2.06 -15.86 -11.53
N LYS A 602 -2.89 -16.72 -12.11
CA LYS A 602 -3.90 -17.52 -11.40
C LYS A 602 -3.24 -18.52 -10.47
N VAL A 603 -2.28 -19.29 -10.99
CA VAL A 603 -1.50 -20.26 -10.21
C VAL A 603 -0.77 -19.57 -9.06
N TRP A 604 -0.13 -18.43 -9.34
CA TRP A 604 0.58 -17.65 -8.33
C TRP A 604 -0.37 -17.16 -7.22
N THR A 605 -1.56 -16.68 -7.59
CA THR A 605 -2.57 -16.23 -6.61
C THR A 605 -2.99 -17.37 -5.68
N VAL A 606 -3.28 -18.56 -6.22
CA VAL A 606 -3.62 -19.72 -5.38
C VAL A 606 -2.44 -20.16 -4.52
N ALA A 607 -1.23 -20.16 -5.07
CA ALA A 607 -0.02 -20.53 -4.33
C ALA A 607 0.26 -19.60 -3.15
N MET A 608 0.12 -18.28 -3.34
CA MET A 608 0.28 -17.31 -2.27
C MET A 608 -0.76 -17.49 -1.15
N PHE A 609 -2.00 -17.82 -1.48
CA PHE A 609 -3.01 -18.16 -0.49
C PHE A 609 -2.69 -19.48 0.23
N CYS A 610 -2.27 -20.53 -0.48
CA CYS A 610 -1.87 -21.80 0.14
C CYS A 610 -0.68 -21.60 1.10
N LEU A 611 0.29 -20.78 0.73
CA LEU A 611 1.42 -20.43 1.59
C LEU A 611 0.97 -19.67 2.83
N TRP A 612 0.11 -18.67 2.65
CA TRP A 612 -0.48 -17.92 3.75
C TRP A 612 -1.25 -18.86 4.70
N TYR A 613 -2.05 -19.77 4.15
CA TYR A 613 -2.83 -20.75 4.92
C TYR A 613 -1.92 -21.69 5.72
N ALA A 614 -0.84 -22.18 5.10
CA ALA A 614 0.14 -23.03 5.77
C ALA A 614 0.87 -22.32 6.93
N ILE A 615 1.05 -20.99 6.84
CA ILE A 615 1.72 -20.19 7.88
C ILE A 615 0.74 -19.83 9.02
N PHE A 616 -0.44 -19.31 8.70
CA PHE A 616 -1.33 -18.66 9.67
C PHE A 616 -2.46 -19.57 10.18
N VAL A 617 -2.84 -20.60 9.42
CA VAL A 617 -3.94 -21.50 9.78
C VAL A 617 -3.41 -22.87 10.18
N ASP A 618 -2.68 -23.55 9.30
CA ASP A 618 -2.16 -24.89 9.56
C ASP A 618 -0.94 -24.91 10.50
N GLY A 619 -0.15 -23.83 10.52
CA GLY A 619 1.11 -23.75 11.25
C GLY A 619 2.19 -24.74 10.77
N THR A 620 2.03 -25.31 9.56
CA THR A 620 2.93 -26.32 8.98
C THR A 620 4.21 -25.70 8.41
N ILE A 621 4.17 -24.43 8.00
CA ILE A 621 5.33 -23.66 7.57
C ILE A 621 5.63 -22.59 8.63
N ARG A 622 6.83 -22.67 9.20
CA ARG A 622 7.35 -21.67 10.13
C ARG A 622 8.51 -20.94 9.43
N PRO A 623 8.33 -19.67 9.05
CA PRO A 623 9.41 -18.89 8.45
C PRO A 623 10.61 -18.81 9.39
N ALA A 624 11.81 -19.00 8.87
CA ALA A 624 13.04 -18.97 9.65
C ALA A 624 13.28 -17.57 10.24
N GLY A 625 13.55 -17.52 11.54
CA GLY A 625 14.15 -16.40 12.26
C GLY A 625 13.29 -15.16 12.47
N SER A 626 13.07 -14.78 13.71
CA SER A 626 12.91 -13.37 14.04
C SER A 626 14.15 -12.63 13.50
N TRP A 627 13.91 -11.59 12.68
CA TRP A 627 14.97 -10.74 12.14
C TRP A 627 15.86 -10.23 13.29
N SER A 628 17.17 -10.54 13.21
CA SER A 628 18.18 -9.89 14.02
C SER A 628 18.88 -8.87 13.12
N PRO A 629 18.89 -7.59 13.47
CA PRO A 629 19.61 -6.60 12.68
C PRO A 629 21.11 -6.84 12.82
N SER A 630 21.72 -7.48 11.84
CA SER A 630 23.15 -7.33 11.63
C SER A 630 23.39 -5.98 10.94
N ARG A 631 23.16 -4.88 11.64
CA ARG A 631 23.78 -3.61 11.27
C ARG A 631 25.24 -3.67 11.74
N PRO A 632 26.22 -3.63 10.84
CA PRO A 632 27.46 -2.99 11.23
C PRO A 632 27.06 -1.53 11.45
N ARG A 633 27.14 -1.05 12.68
CA ARG A 633 27.21 0.39 12.94
C ARG A 633 28.45 0.87 12.18
N ALA A 634 28.26 1.40 10.97
CA ALA A 634 29.25 2.25 10.37
C ALA A 634 29.30 3.50 11.26
N ILE A 635 30.27 3.52 12.13
CA ILE A 635 30.77 4.74 12.74
C ILE A 635 31.24 5.57 11.53
N ILE A 636 30.46 6.55 11.16
CA ILE A 636 30.94 7.66 10.33
C ILE A 636 31.73 8.51 11.33
N GLU A 637 33.04 8.22 11.42
CA GLU A 637 33.96 9.21 11.95
C GLU A 637 33.96 10.40 11.00
N ALA A 638 33.80 11.57 11.62
CA ALA A 638 33.78 12.97 11.23
C ALA A 638 34.15 13.37 9.79
#